data_a6312d3402e65cf4468a0a82242306e8
#
_entry.id   a6312d3402e65cf4468a0a82242306e8
#
_cell.length_a   1.000
_cell.length_b   1.000
_cell.length_c   1.000
_cell.angle_alpha   90.00
_cell.angle_beta   90.00
_cell.angle_gamma   90.00
#
_symmetry.space_group_name_H-M   'P 1'
#
loop_
_entity.id
_entity.type
_entity.pdbx_description
1 polymer ?
#
loop_
_entity_poly.entity_id
_entity_poly.type
_entity_poly.pdbx_seq_one_letter_code
_entity_poly.pdbx_strand_id
1 'polypeptide(L)'
;MATHPASSVAPPPFHADAAVHRALESRLRQAVRGEVRFDTASRALYATDSSNYRQVPIGVVCPRDADDVVAAVAVCREFGAPVLSRGAGTSLAGQCCNVAVILDFSRHCHAILAVDPARRQARVQPGVVLDRLRDEAERVGLTFGPDPATHRWCTLGGMIGNNSCGVHSVMSGKTDANIDELDILTYDGVRMRVGATPPEALEARIGEGGRVGEIYAGLARIRDRYGDLVRAQFPRIPRRVSGYNLDFLLPESGFNVARALVGSEGTCVTILEATARLVPSPPCRSLLLLGFADIFLAADAVGDVTAAGPIGLEGIDEVLVRHSRKKNLNAKGLALLPEGQGWLYVEFGADTTADAEAQAMRLMARLESRPGAPSMRLFRDPVETHHVWAVRESALGATSFVPGEAKNWEGWEDAAVPPARLGEYLRRLRRLMGEFHYTGSLYGHFGQGCVHTRINFDLKTADGIAAYRRFVEEAADLVVELGGSISGEHGDGQSRGELLARMYGADLMQAFREFKAVWDPGNKMNPGKLISPYRLDEHLRVQQYRPAEVRTHFAYPLEGSLADAAMRCVGVGKCRKTDGGAMCPSYMATGEEQHTTRGRARLLFEMLQGEVVTEGFRSEAVKDALDLCLSCKSCKSECPTGVDMAAYKAEFLAHYYEGRRRPLRSYAFGLINYWGAMAEHAPRLANFFMAAPPFSSLIKWALDVAPERRLPAFAARSFRRGFLAGQKPEARSQKAEARSQKQEASSKQPEELAPSAQPLAPGPRRVLLWPDCSNNYFHPEVARAAVAVLEHAGFAVDIPRERLCCGRPLYDHGMLTAAKRRLVDILESLRGEIEAGTPIVGLEPSCISVFRDELIRFFPDDPLARRLSQQALFLTEFLVKTGTVPALGMRGRAIVHPHCHERASLCLDDDLAVLKATGLELTVLDAGCCGMAGAFGFERDHYEVSRAVGERVLLPAIREAPPETYIVTNGFSCREQIAQIAGRRVWHVAELLEQGLARSG
;
A
#
# COMPACT_ATOMS: atom_id res chain seq x y z
N MET A 1 -9.80 -37.82 -30.66
CA MET A 1 -10.25 -38.09 -29.28
C MET A 1 -9.17 -38.91 -28.60
N ALA A 2 -8.21 -38.26 -27.98
CA ALA A 2 -7.19 -38.91 -27.15
C ALA A 2 -7.65 -38.77 -25.69
N THR A 3 -7.91 -39.93 -25.07
CA THR A 3 -8.25 -40.02 -23.64
C THR A 3 -7.07 -39.50 -22.82
N HIS A 4 -7.25 -38.39 -22.13
CA HIS A 4 -6.29 -37.86 -21.17
C HIS A 4 -6.03 -38.89 -20.07
N PRO A 5 -4.78 -39.19 -19.73
CA PRO A 5 -4.46 -40.03 -18.57
C PRO A 5 -4.87 -39.33 -17.29
N ALA A 6 -5.28 -40.15 -16.33
CA ALA A 6 -5.86 -39.80 -15.04
C ALA A 6 -5.33 -38.52 -14.41
N SER A 7 -6.26 -37.62 -14.08
CA SER A 7 -6.06 -36.48 -13.21
C SER A 7 -5.34 -36.92 -11.92
N SER A 8 -4.20 -36.28 -11.63
CA SER A 8 -3.60 -36.36 -10.30
C SER A 8 -4.60 -35.73 -9.30
N VAL A 9 -5.26 -36.59 -8.53
CA VAL A 9 -6.20 -36.12 -7.49
C VAL A 9 -5.39 -35.31 -6.47
N ALA A 10 -5.75 -34.05 -6.29
CA ALA A 10 -5.21 -33.25 -5.22
C ALA A 10 -5.37 -34.00 -3.88
N PRO A 11 -4.41 -33.93 -2.96
CA PRO A 11 -4.53 -34.60 -1.68
C PRO A 11 -5.80 -34.14 -0.98
N PRO A 12 -6.52 -35.06 -0.29
CA PRO A 12 -7.70 -34.64 0.47
C PRO A 12 -7.28 -33.60 1.49
N PRO A 13 -8.07 -32.53 1.67
CA PRO A 13 -7.78 -31.52 2.67
C PRO A 13 -7.65 -32.17 4.05
N PHE A 14 -6.78 -31.62 4.90
CA PHE A 14 -6.62 -32.07 6.28
C PHE A 14 -7.95 -31.88 7.04
N HIS A 15 -8.74 -32.94 7.14
CA HIS A 15 -9.96 -32.97 7.89
C HIS A 15 -9.66 -33.49 9.31
N ALA A 16 -9.31 -32.57 10.21
CA ALA A 16 -9.26 -32.85 11.63
C ALA A 16 -10.57 -32.41 12.30
N ASP A 17 -11.05 -33.20 13.22
CA ASP A 17 -12.15 -32.73 14.08
C ASP A 17 -11.69 -31.62 15.03
N ALA A 18 -12.62 -30.96 15.69
CA ALA A 18 -12.32 -29.85 16.60
C ALA A 18 -11.42 -30.26 17.80
N ALA A 19 -11.39 -31.56 18.15
CA ALA A 19 -10.55 -32.08 19.23
C ALA A 19 -9.09 -32.15 18.78
N VAL A 20 -8.84 -32.65 17.58
CA VAL A 20 -7.49 -32.70 16.97
C VAL A 20 -6.94 -31.29 16.79
N HIS A 21 -7.77 -30.33 16.33
CA HIS A 21 -7.34 -28.93 16.21
C HIS A 21 -6.91 -28.34 17.55
N ARG A 22 -7.69 -28.56 18.62
CA ARG A 22 -7.33 -28.08 19.96
C ARG A 22 -6.07 -28.76 20.52
N ALA A 23 -5.91 -30.06 20.27
CA ALA A 23 -4.74 -30.81 20.70
C ALA A 23 -3.46 -30.30 19.96
N LEU A 24 -3.54 -30.09 18.66
CA LEU A 24 -2.46 -29.50 17.85
C LEU A 24 -2.08 -28.10 18.35
N GLU A 25 -3.07 -27.22 18.57
CA GLU A 25 -2.82 -25.87 19.13
C GLU A 25 -2.14 -25.94 20.48
N SER A 26 -2.66 -26.76 21.42
CA SER A 26 -2.10 -26.92 22.75
C SER A 26 -0.66 -27.41 22.71
N ARG A 27 -0.37 -28.38 21.85
CA ARG A 27 0.95 -28.96 21.71
C ARG A 27 1.95 -27.96 21.09
N LEU A 28 1.51 -27.19 20.07
CA LEU A 28 2.30 -26.10 19.47
C LEU A 28 2.63 -25.03 20.53
N ARG A 29 1.65 -24.59 21.34
CA ARG A 29 1.86 -23.60 22.42
C ARG A 29 2.86 -24.07 23.48
N GLN A 30 3.00 -25.37 23.69
CA GLN A 30 3.98 -25.95 24.61
C GLN A 30 5.39 -26.04 24.01
N ALA A 31 5.48 -26.27 22.69
CA ALA A 31 6.73 -26.54 22.02
C ALA A 31 7.43 -25.28 21.46
N VAL A 32 6.66 -24.25 21.11
CA VAL A 32 7.13 -23.04 20.41
C VAL A 32 7.16 -21.87 21.39
N ARG A 33 8.26 -21.13 21.42
CA ARG A 33 8.41 -19.89 22.22
C ARG A 33 7.77 -18.67 21.53
N GLY A 34 7.59 -18.77 20.23
CA GLY A 34 6.92 -17.76 19.39
C GLY A 34 5.41 -17.78 19.60
N GLU A 35 4.71 -17.10 18.71
CA GLU A 35 3.28 -16.94 18.82
C GLU A 35 2.55 -18.09 18.09
N VAL A 36 1.53 -18.64 18.74
CA VAL A 36 0.64 -19.68 18.18
C VAL A 36 -0.78 -19.14 18.17
N ARG A 37 -1.34 -18.93 17.00
CA ARG A 37 -2.60 -18.22 16.74
C ARG A 37 -3.58 -19.12 15.96
N PHE A 38 -4.57 -19.65 16.64
CA PHE A 38 -5.62 -20.50 16.06
C PHE A 38 -7.01 -19.83 16.13
N ASP A 39 -7.02 -18.58 16.59
CA ASP A 39 -8.25 -17.78 16.66
C ASP A 39 -8.79 -17.42 15.26
N THR A 40 -10.07 -17.09 15.24
CA THR A 40 -10.83 -16.77 14.03
C THR A 40 -10.20 -15.61 13.25
N ALA A 41 -9.76 -14.54 13.95
CA ALA A 41 -9.16 -13.37 13.30
C ALA A 41 -7.88 -13.72 12.58
N SER A 42 -6.98 -14.44 13.24
CA SER A 42 -5.70 -14.86 12.66
C SER A 42 -5.91 -15.77 11.45
N ARG A 43 -6.81 -16.74 11.54
CA ARG A 43 -7.15 -17.61 10.40
C ARG A 43 -7.73 -16.83 9.22
N ALA A 44 -8.63 -15.88 9.49
CA ALA A 44 -9.19 -14.98 8.47
C ALA A 44 -8.11 -14.10 7.78
N LEU A 45 -7.18 -13.54 8.55
CA LEU A 45 -6.08 -12.71 8.05
C LEU A 45 -5.17 -13.44 7.05
N TYR A 46 -4.97 -14.74 7.25
CA TYR A 46 -4.05 -15.56 6.46
C TYR A 46 -4.75 -16.42 5.40
N ALA A 47 -6.07 -16.33 5.26
CA ALA A 47 -6.85 -17.11 4.30
C ALA A 47 -6.57 -16.75 2.83
N THR A 48 -5.99 -15.58 2.56
CA THR A 48 -5.64 -15.09 1.21
C THR A 48 -4.21 -14.58 1.14
N ASP A 49 -3.65 -14.55 -0.06
CA ASP A 49 -2.45 -13.78 -0.43
C ASP A 49 -2.82 -12.63 -1.39
N SER A 50 -2.03 -12.32 -2.41
CA SER A 50 -2.37 -11.34 -3.43
C SER A 50 -3.00 -11.94 -4.68
N SER A 51 -3.26 -13.24 -4.68
CA SER A 51 -3.87 -13.97 -5.78
C SER A 51 -5.40 -13.98 -5.72
N ASN A 52 -6.01 -14.64 -6.69
CA ASN A 52 -7.45 -14.86 -6.75
C ASN A 52 -7.95 -15.97 -5.80
N TYR A 53 -7.08 -16.62 -5.05
CA TYR A 53 -7.40 -17.79 -4.24
C TYR A 53 -7.64 -17.46 -2.77
N ARG A 54 -8.45 -18.32 -2.13
CA ARG A 54 -8.78 -18.25 -0.70
C ARG A 54 -8.84 -19.64 -0.11
N GLN A 55 -8.00 -19.91 0.88
CA GLN A 55 -8.01 -21.16 1.65
C GLN A 55 -7.75 -20.83 3.13
N VAL A 56 -8.70 -21.17 4.00
CA VAL A 56 -8.63 -20.85 5.43
C VAL A 56 -7.61 -21.77 6.12
N PRO A 57 -6.53 -21.24 6.73
CA PRO A 57 -5.51 -22.06 7.35
C PRO A 57 -6.01 -22.79 8.60
N ILE A 58 -5.30 -23.86 8.99
CA ILE A 58 -5.48 -24.57 10.25
C ILE A 58 -5.20 -23.64 11.43
N GLY A 59 -4.07 -22.97 11.38
CA GLY A 59 -3.57 -22.00 12.35
C GLY A 59 -2.34 -21.30 11.83
N VAL A 60 -1.81 -20.37 12.62
CA VAL A 60 -0.62 -19.58 12.30
C VAL A 60 0.39 -19.68 13.44
N VAL A 61 1.64 -19.90 13.12
CA VAL A 61 2.79 -19.87 14.06
C VAL A 61 3.73 -18.76 13.57
N CYS A 62 4.09 -17.84 14.47
CA CYS A 62 5.13 -16.84 14.23
C CYS A 62 6.38 -17.25 15.01
N PRO A 63 7.29 -18.02 14.41
CA PRO A 63 8.48 -18.54 15.10
C PRO A 63 9.45 -17.40 15.44
N ARG A 64 10.12 -17.48 16.58
CA ARG A 64 11.16 -16.50 16.98
C ARG A 64 12.49 -16.75 16.30
N ASP A 65 12.78 -18.00 16.00
CA ASP A 65 14.05 -18.45 15.41
C ASP A 65 13.89 -19.82 14.73
N ALA A 66 15.00 -20.35 14.24
CA ALA A 66 15.05 -21.65 13.57
C ALA A 66 14.63 -22.82 14.48
N ASP A 67 14.91 -22.75 15.77
CA ASP A 67 14.57 -23.83 16.71
C ASP A 67 13.06 -23.92 16.92
N ASP A 68 12.38 -22.76 16.98
CA ASP A 68 10.92 -22.73 17.00
C ASP A 68 10.31 -23.32 15.72
N VAL A 69 10.95 -23.11 14.56
CA VAL A 69 10.51 -23.72 13.30
C VAL A 69 10.64 -25.24 13.35
N VAL A 70 11.77 -25.75 13.83
CA VAL A 70 12.01 -27.19 14.00
C VAL A 70 10.97 -27.79 14.93
N ALA A 71 10.71 -27.13 16.08
CA ALA A 71 9.70 -27.59 17.04
C ALA A 71 8.28 -27.58 16.45
N ALA A 72 7.92 -26.54 15.69
CA ALA A 72 6.60 -26.43 15.06
C ALA A 72 6.38 -27.52 14.00
N VAL A 73 7.38 -27.76 13.13
CA VAL A 73 7.31 -28.81 12.11
C VAL A 73 7.26 -30.19 12.78
N ALA A 74 8.01 -30.44 13.87
CA ALA A 74 7.96 -31.69 14.59
C ALA A 74 6.55 -31.97 15.15
N VAL A 75 5.91 -30.97 15.78
CA VAL A 75 4.52 -31.09 16.26
C VAL A 75 3.56 -31.31 15.08
N CYS A 76 3.69 -30.55 13.98
CA CYS A 76 2.84 -30.78 12.80
C CYS A 76 2.97 -32.21 12.27
N ARG A 77 4.15 -32.79 12.29
CA ARG A 77 4.42 -34.18 11.90
C ARG A 77 3.74 -35.18 12.84
N GLU A 78 3.76 -34.95 14.18
CA GLU A 78 3.04 -35.79 15.16
C GLU A 78 1.54 -35.92 14.80
N PHE A 79 0.92 -34.84 14.31
CA PHE A 79 -0.48 -34.80 13.93
C PHE A 79 -0.75 -35.06 12.45
N GLY A 80 0.29 -35.23 11.62
CA GLY A 80 0.16 -35.31 10.18
C GLY A 80 -0.38 -34.02 9.52
N ALA A 81 -0.27 -32.88 10.18
CA ALA A 81 -0.74 -31.59 9.71
C ALA A 81 0.17 -31.01 8.62
N PRO A 82 -0.36 -30.52 7.49
CA PRO A 82 0.45 -29.83 6.48
C PRO A 82 1.03 -28.52 7.00
N VAL A 83 2.16 -28.12 6.42
CA VAL A 83 2.88 -26.88 6.77
C VAL A 83 3.02 -25.98 5.54
N LEU A 84 2.89 -24.68 5.72
CA LEU A 84 3.12 -23.65 4.71
C LEU A 84 4.04 -22.57 5.26
N SER A 85 5.23 -22.42 4.69
CA SER A 85 6.14 -21.31 4.95
C SER A 85 5.62 -20.04 4.27
N ARG A 86 5.54 -18.91 5.02
CA ARG A 86 5.00 -17.65 4.51
C ARG A 86 5.86 -16.46 4.91
N GLY A 87 6.12 -15.57 3.95
CA GLY A 87 6.72 -14.27 4.15
C GLY A 87 5.66 -13.15 4.15
N ALA A 88 5.83 -12.16 3.29
CA ALA A 88 4.93 -11.01 3.20
C ALA A 88 3.52 -11.32 2.63
N GLY A 89 3.29 -12.48 2.06
CA GLY A 89 2.02 -12.87 1.45
C GLY A 89 1.63 -12.00 0.25
N THR A 90 2.60 -11.69 -0.60
CA THR A 90 2.45 -10.88 -1.82
C THR A 90 2.38 -11.72 -3.10
N SER A 91 2.39 -13.04 -2.99
CA SER A 91 2.30 -13.97 -4.11
C SER A 91 1.00 -13.81 -4.90
N LEU A 92 1.10 -13.93 -6.23
CA LEU A 92 0.00 -13.72 -7.17
C LEU A 92 -0.56 -15.02 -7.77
N ALA A 93 0.06 -16.17 -7.49
CA ALA A 93 -0.34 -17.47 -8.02
C ALA A 93 -0.95 -18.44 -6.97
N GLY A 94 -1.18 -17.98 -5.72
CA GLY A 94 -1.84 -18.74 -4.66
C GLY A 94 -0.92 -19.67 -3.86
N GLN A 95 0.40 -19.50 -3.92
CA GLN A 95 1.36 -20.29 -3.15
C GLN A 95 1.25 -20.07 -1.64
N CYS A 96 0.85 -18.86 -1.22
CA CYS A 96 0.86 -18.41 0.18
C CYS A 96 -0.48 -18.55 0.90
N CYS A 97 -1.44 -19.27 0.35
CA CYS A 97 -2.69 -19.64 1.03
C CYS A 97 -2.95 -21.15 0.91
N ASN A 98 -3.25 -21.80 2.03
CA ASN A 98 -3.50 -23.24 2.06
C ASN A 98 -4.23 -23.65 3.35
N VAL A 99 -4.85 -24.82 3.34
CA VAL A 99 -5.35 -25.51 4.53
C VAL A 99 -4.18 -26.19 5.23
N ALA A 100 -3.35 -25.42 5.91
CA ALA A 100 -2.10 -25.85 6.55
C ALA A 100 -1.84 -25.04 7.83
N VAL A 101 -0.88 -25.44 8.64
CA VAL A 101 -0.28 -24.60 9.66
C VAL A 101 0.69 -23.66 8.98
N ILE A 102 0.41 -22.37 9.04
CA ILE A 102 1.25 -21.34 8.42
C ILE A 102 2.39 -20.98 9.36
N LEU A 103 3.63 -21.01 8.87
CA LEU A 103 4.82 -20.48 9.55
C LEU A 103 5.11 -19.08 8.99
N ASP A 104 4.78 -18.03 9.74
CA ASP A 104 5.05 -16.64 9.33
C ASP A 104 6.43 -16.18 9.80
N PHE A 105 7.39 -16.13 8.88
CA PHE A 105 8.76 -15.71 9.14
C PHE A 105 8.92 -14.20 9.22
N SER A 106 7.96 -13.43 8.70
CA SER A 106 8.11 -11.98 8.54
C SER A 106 8.12 -11.20 9.86
N ARG A 107 7.66 -11.82 10.95
CA ARG A 107 7.49 -11.16 12.24
C ARG A 107 8.76 -11.11 13.07
N HIS A 108 9.49 -12.20 13.16
CA HIS A 108 10.66 -12.32 14.06
C HIS A 108 11.92 -12.83 13.36
N CYS A 109 11.80 -13.69 12.35
CA CYS A 109 12.93 -14.28 11.63
C CYS A 109 13.43 -13.39 10.48
N HIS A 110 13.82 -12.15 10.77
CA HIS A 110 14.14 -11.13 9.76
C HIS A 110 15.49 -10.43 10.00
N ALA A 111 16.46 -11.12 10.60
CA ALA A 111 17.80 -10.60 10.83
C ALA A 111 18.69 -10.75 9.59
N ILE A 112 19.49 -9.73 9.30
CA ILE A 112 20.69 -9.82 8.47
C ILE A 112 21.81 -10.25 9.42
N LEU A 113 22.30 -11.49 9.24
CA LEU A 113 23.24 -12.12 10.17
C LEU A 113 24.67 -11.69 9.91
N ALA A 114 25.05 -11.49 8.62
CA ALA A 114 26.35 -11.01 8.21
C ALA A 114 26.28 -10.46 6.79
N VAL A 115 27.13 -9.46 6.51
CA VAL A 115 27.47 -9.01 5.13
C VAL A 115 28.98 -9.14 4.99
N ASP A 116 29.45 -9.90 3.99
CA ASP A 116 30.86 -10.09 3.66
C ASP A 116 31.19 -9.46 2.30
N PRO A 117 31.71 -8.23 2.27
CA PRO A 117 32.03 -7.54 1.02
C PRO A 117 33.11 -8.24 0.21
N ALA A 118 34.06 -8.91 0.84
CA ALA A 118 35.16 -9.60 0.15
C ALA A 118 34.67 -10.82 -0.63
N ARG A 119 33.72 -11.55 -0.05
CA ARG A 119 33.06 -12.70 -0.71
C ARG A 119 31.86 -12.27 -1.55
N ARG A 120 31.41 -11.03 -1.43
CA ARG A 120 30.16 -10.52 -2.01
C ARG A 120 28.95 -11.38 -1.60
N GLN A 121 28.83 -11.64 -0.32
CA GLN A 121 27.78 -12.48 0.24
C GLN A 121 27.09 -11.82 1.42
N ALA A 122 25.83 -12.14 1.63
CA ALA A 122 25.10 -11.84 2.84
C ALA A 122 24.42 -13.10 3.37
N ARG A 123 24.52 -13.33 4.70
CA ARG A 123 23.76 -14.39 5.38
C ARG A 123 22.54 -13.78 6.05
N VAL A 124 21.39 -14.30 5.76
CA VAL A 124 20.12 -13.70 6.14
C VAL A 124 19.07 -14.75 6.57
N GLN A 125 18.13 -14.29 7.40
CA GLN A 125 16.93 -15.06 7.74
C GLN A 125 15.82 -14.85 6.69
N PRO A 126 14.88 -15.80 6.51
CA PRO A 126 13.87 -15.76 5.44
C PRO A 126 12.92 -14.57 5.47
N GLY A 127 12.67 -14.01 6.64
CA GLY A 127 11.77 -12.87 6.83
C GLY A 127 12.39 -11.49 6.55
N VAL A 128 13.67 -11.42 6.18
CA VAL A 128 14.32 -10.16 5.82
C VAL A 128 13.61 -9.51 4.64
N VAL A 129 13.19 -8.25 4.80
CA VAL A 129 12.65 -7.44 3.71
C VAL A 129 13.78 -7.08 2.75
N LEU A 130 13.52 -7.21 1.45
CA LEU A 130 14.56 -7.07 0.43
C LEU A 130 15.30 -5.72 0.51
N ASP A 131 14.58 -4.60 0.60
CA ASP A 131 15.26 -3.29 0.65
C ASP A 131 16.15 -3.12 1.88
N ARG A 132 15.81 -3.72 3.02
CA ARG A 132 16.72 -3.69 4.18
C ARG A 132 18.06 -4.39 3.89
N LEU A 133 18.03 -5.48 3.11
CA LEU A 133 19.25 -6.13 2.67
C LEU A 133 20.01 -5.27 1.65
N ARG A 134 19.28 -4.65 0.70
CA ARG A 134 19.88 -3.76 -0.30
C ARG A 134 20.52 -2.55 0.35
N ASP A 135 19.80 -1.86 1.24
CA ASP A 135 20.30 -0.68 1.97
C ASP A 135 21.58 -0.99 2.76
N GLU A 136 21.65 -2.18 3.36
CA GLU A 136 22.86 -2.60 4.08
C GLU A 136 24.03 -2.93 3.13
N ALA A 137 23.74 -3.57 1.99
CA ALA A 137 24.74 -3.91 0.98
C ALA A 137 25.23 -2.67 0.21
N GLU A 138 24.35 -1.69 -0.07
CA GLU A 138 24.71 -0.44 -0.77
C GLU A 138 25.76 0.38 0.00
N ARG A 139 25.81 0.27 1.32
CA ARG A 139 26.87 0.93 2.15
C ARG A 139 28.28 0.48 1.80
N VAL A 140 28.40 -0.68 1.15
CA VAL A 140 29.68 -1.26 0.71
C VAL A 140 29.77 -1.38 -0.82
N GLY A 141 28.94 -0.67 -1.57
CA GLY A 141 28.92 -0.65 -3.03
C GLY A 141 28.36 -1.91 -3.68
N LEU A 142 27.61 -2.71 -2.93
CA LEU A 142 26.99 -3.95 -3.38
C LEU A 142 25.49 -3.86 -3.28
N THR A 143 24.78 -4.73 -4.01
CA THR A 143 23.31 -4.87 -3.90
C THR A 143 22.89 -6.32 -4.10
N PHE A 144 21.69 -6.68 -3.65
CA PHE A 144 21.02 -7.90 -4.09
C PHE A 144 20.28 -7.58 -5.39
N GLY A 145 20.70 -8.19 -6.48
CA GLY A 145 20.32 -7.78 -7.82
C GLY A 145 18.83 -7.90 -8.18
N PRO A 146 18.14 -9.03 -7.91
CA PRO A 146 16.70 -9.17 -8.18
C PRO A 146 15.87 -8.19 -7.31
N ASP A 147 15.00 -7.39 -7.96
CA ASP A 147 14.24 -6.32 -7.31
C ASP A 147 12.79 -6.25 -7.83
N PRO A 148 11.93 -7.20 -7.43
CA PRO A 148 10.52 -7.19 -7.82
C PRO A 148 9.82 -5.91 -7.36
N ALA A 149 8.72 -5.53 -7.99
CA ALA A 149 7.94 -4.33 -7.66
C ALA A 149 7.49 -4.23 -6.17
N THR A 150 7.61 -5.33 -5.45
CA THR A 150 7.31 -5.42 -4.01
C THR A 150 8.56 -5.32 -3.11
N HIS A 151 9.72 -4.94 -3.64
CA HIS A 151 11.03 -4.94 -2.95
C HIS A 151 10.99 -4.29 -1.56
N ARG A 152 10.20 -3.24 -1.36
CA ARG A 152 10.07 -2.52 -0.09
C ARG A 152 9.38 -3.31 1.03
N TRP A 153 8.72 -4.44 0.74
CA TRP A 153 7.98 -5.24 1.73
C TRP A 153 7.96 -6.74 1.47
N CYS A 154 8.40 -7.25 0.30
CA CYS A 154 8.60 -8.67 0.12
C CYS A 154 9.76 -9.19 0.98
N THR A 155 9.75 -10.49 1.26
CA THR A 155 10.79 -11.12 2.07
C THR A 155 11.69 -12.01 1.21
N LEU A 156 12.95 -12.14 1.60
CA LEU A 156 13.92 -12.94 0.84
C LEU A 156 13.51 -14.42 0.76
N GLY A 157 12.94 -14.99 1.84
CA GLY A 157 12.41 -16.36 1.80
C GLY A 157 11.27 -16.53 0.81
N GLY A 158 10.40 -15.52 0.66
CA GLY A 158 9.37 -15.51 -0.39
C GLY A 158 9.95 -15.42 -1.79
N MET A 159 10.98 -14.60 -1.99
CA MET A 159 11.70 -14.50 -3.26
C MET A 159 12.38 -15.81 -3.64
N ILE A 160 13.01 -16.49 -2.68
CA ILE A 160 13.62 -17.80 -2.89
C ILE A 160 12.52 -18.84 -3.25
N GLY A 161 11.41 -18.82 -2.54
CA GLY A 161 10.27 -19.69 -2.82
C GLY A 161 9.73 -19.55 -4.24
N ASN A 162 9.59 -18.33 -4.74
CA ASN A 162 9.03 -18.03 -6.07
C ASN A 162 10.08 -17.95 -7.19
N ASN A 163 11.37 -17.92 -6.90
CA ASN A 163 12.44 -17.53 -7.84
C ASN A 163 12.20 -16.15 -8.45
N SER A 164 11.84 -15.17 -7.60
CA SER A 164 11.49 -13.82 -8.00
C SER A 164 12.61 -13.12 -8.78
N CYS A 165 12.22 -12.16 -9.60
CA CYS A 165 13.12 -11.40 -10.45
C CYS A 165 12.98 -9.88 -10.18
N GLY A 166 12.73 -9.06 -11.20
CA GLY A 166 12.57 -7.61 -11.12
C GLY A 166 13.22 -6.92 -12.30
N VAL A 167 13.31 -5.59 -12.24
CA VAL A 167 13.84 -4.72 -13.31
C VAL A 167 15.31 -5.03 -13.59
N HIS A 168 16.12 -5.13 -12.52
CA HIS A 168 17.56 -5.32 -12.63
C HIS A 168 18.00 -6.77 -12.81
N SER A 169 17.07 -7.70 -13.03
CA SER A 169 17.42 -9.08 -13.42
C SER A 169 18.07 -9.16 -14.80
N VAL A 170 17.94 -8.11 -15.63
CA VAL A 170 18.72 -7.99 -16.87
C VAL A 170 20.22 -7.99 -16.55
N MET A 171 20.64 -7.32 -15.48
CA MET A 171 22.02 -7.21 -15.03
C MET A 171 22.47 -8.44 -14.19
N SER A 172 21.59 -8.96 -13.34
CA SER A 172 21.96 -9.85 -12.23
C SER A 172 21.35 -11.25 -12.29
N GLY A 173 20.47 -11.53 -13.25
CA GLY A 173 19.72 -12.79 -13.30
C GLY A 173 18.56 -12.86 -12.28
N LYS A 174 18.02 -14.05 -12.09
CA LYS A 174 16.93 -14.37 -11.16
C LYS A 174 17.48 -14.64 -9.75
N THR A 175 16.59 -14.87 -8.79
CA THR A 175 16.95 -15.24 -7.41
C THR A 175 17.81 -16.50 -7.36
N ASP A 176 17.59 -17.50 -8.20
CA ASP A 176 18.41 -18.71 -8.28
C ASP A 176 19.89 -18.43 -8.58
N ALA A 177 20.17 -17.44 -9.42
CA ALA A 177 21.53 -17.03 -9.73
C ALA A 177 22.23 -16.32 -8.54
N ASN A 178 21.44 -15.80 -7.60
CA ASN A 178 21.88 -14.97 -6.47
C ASN A 178 21.78 -15.71 -5.11
N ILE A 179 21.65 -17.04 -5.10
CA ILE A 179 21.70 -17.88 -3.90
C ILE A 179 22.86 -18.85 -4.01
N ASP A 180 23.74 -18.85 -3.00
CA ASP A 180 24.88 -19.77 -2.92
C ASP A 180 24.58 -20.98 -2.03
N GLU A 181 23.98 -20.76 -0.84
CA GLU A 181 23.66 -21.84 0.10
C GLU A 181 22.31 -21.57 0.79
N LEU A 182 21.65 -22.66 1.20
CA LEU A 182 20.45 -22.63 2.05
C LEU A 182 20.66 -23.54 3.27
N ASP A 183 20.24 -23.09 4.45
CA ASP A 183 19.98 -23.94 5.63
C ASP A 183 18.51 -24.32 5.60
N ILE A 184 18.20 -25.58 5.50
CA ILE A 184 16.86 -26.12 5.23
C ILE A 184 16.41 -27.11 6.29
N LEU A 185 15.08 -27.24 6.40
CA LEU A 185 14.42 -28.26 7.22
C LEU A 185 13.42 -29.03 6.34
N THR A 186 13.54 -30.36 6.33
CA THR A 186 12.54 -31.24 5.71
C THR A 186 11.36 -31.48 6.65
N TYR A 187 10.23 -31.96 6.13
CA TYR A 187 9.07 -32.28 6.99
C TYR A 187 9.36 -33.41 7.97
N ASP A 188 10.19 -34.38 7.59
CA ASP A 188 10.63 -35.49 8.43
C ASP A 188 11.69 -35.10 9.50
N GLY A 189 12.10 -33.81 9.52
CA GLY A 189 12.89 -33.23 10.61
C GLY A 189 14.40 -33.17 10.34
N VAL A 190 14.86 -33.44 9.12
CA VAL A 190 16.28 -33.31 8.78
C VAL A 190 16.61 -31.85 8.54
N ARG A 191 17.53 -31.31 9.32
CA ARG A 191 18.12 -30.00 9.12
C ARG A 191 19.49 -30.17 8.47
N MET A 192 19.74 -29.48 7.36
CA MET A 192 21.02 -29.53 6.66
C MET A 192 21.28 -28.26 5.85
N ARG A 193 22.56 -27.98 5.62
CA ARG A 193 23.00 -26.95 4.68
C ARG A 193 23.22 -27.56 3.30
N VAL A 194 22.67 -26.93 2.26
CA VAL A 194 22.78 -27.34 0.86
C VAL A 194 23.35 -26.22 0.00
N GLY A 195 24.07 -26.57 -1.05
CA GLY A 195 24.74 -25.66 -1.98
C GLY A 195 25.26 -26.39 -3.20
N ALA A 196 26.28 -25.84 -3.84
CA ALA A 196 27.03 -26.55 -4.88
C ALA A 196 27.75 -27.77 -4.28
N THR A 197 27.59 -28.93 -4.93
CA THR A 197 28.06 -30.22 -4.41
C THR A 197 28.90 -30.93 -5.49
N PRO A 198 30.22 -30.68 -5.52
CA PRO A 198 31.09 -31.32 -6.49
C PRO A 198 31.08 -32.85 -6.34
N PRO A 199 31.53 -33.63 -7.37
CA PRO A 199 31.36 -35.09 -7.40
C PRO A 199 31.85 -35.83 -6.15
N GLU A 200 33.02 -35.43 -5.64
CA GLU A 200 33.59 -36.06 -4.43
C GLU A 200 32.73 -35.75 -3.18
N ALA A 201 32.19 -34.55 -3.07
CA ALA A 201 31.28 -34.19 -1.99
C ALA A 201 29.93 -34.90 -2.12
N LEU A 202 29.46 -35.15 -3.35
CA LEU A 202 28.23 -35.90 -3.62
C LEU A 202 28.36 -37.34 -3.17
N GLU A 203 29.49 -37.97 -3.52
CA GLU A 203 29.78 -39.35 -3.09
C GLU A 203 29.89 -39.46 -1.56
N ALA A 204 30.56 -38.49 -0.94
CA ALA A 204 30.66 -38.42 0.52
C ALA A 204 29.27 -38.29 1.18
N ARG A 205 28.43 -37.38 0.66
CA ARG A 205 27.06 -37.21 1.16
C ARG A 205 26.20 -38.46 1.01
N ILE A 206 26.29 -39.17 -0.11
CA ILE A 206 25.60 -40.43 -0.31
C ILE A 206 26.12 -41.50 0.68
N GLY A 207 27.44 -41.48 0.91
CA GLY A 207 28.12 -42.44 1.83
C GLY A 207 27.80 -42.18 3.32
N GLU A 208 27.34 -41.01 3.72
CA GLU A 208 26.85 -40.72 5.08
C GLU A 208 25.68 -41.62 5.47
N GLY A 209 24.92 -42.14 4.51
CA GLY A 209 23.75 -43.00 4.74
C GLY A 209 22.61 -42.21 5.42
N GLY A 210 21.66 -42.95 5.95
CA GLY A 210 20.47 -42.39 6.56
C GLY A 210 19.69 -41.46 5.61
N ARG A 211 18.89 -40.59 6.15
CA ARG A 211 18.02 -39.71 5.33
C ARG A 211 18.79 -38.73 4.43
N VAL A 212 19.92 -38.22 4.89
CA VAL A 212 20.77 -37.32 4.08
C VAL A 212 21.31 -38.03 2.86
N GLY A 213 21.88 -39.24 3.05
CA GLY A 213 22.38 -40.09 1.96
C GLY A 213 21.27 -40.48 0.97
N GLU A 214 20.07 -40.80 1.47
CA GLU A 214 18.91 -41.11 0.63
C GLU A 214 18.49 -39.91 -0.25
N ILE A 215 18.47 -38.71 0.31
CA ILE A 215 18.16 -37.45 -0.41
C ILE A 215 19.16 -37.28 -1.57
N TYR A 216 20.47 -37.26 -1.27
CA TYR A 216 21.49 -37.05 -2.29
C TYR A 216 21.52 -38.15 -3.33
N ALA A 217 21.34 -39.43 -2.94
CA ALA A 217 21.18 -40.54 -3.87
C ALA A 217 19.93 -40.39 -4.76
N GLY A 218 18.83 -39.88 -4.18
CA GLY A 218 17.61 -39.56 -4.92
C GLY A 218 17.82 -38.51 -5.98
N LEU A 219 18.48 -37.43 -5.61
CA LEU A 219 18.81 -36.31 -6.53
C LEU A 219 19.76 -36.75 -7.64
N ALA A 220 20.75 -37.57 -7.33
CA ALA A 220 21.66 -38.15 -8.33
C ALA A 220 20.91 -39.05 -9.33
N ARG A 221 20.00 -39.92 -8.87
CA ARG A 221 19.15 -40.71 -9.75
C ARG A 221 18.27 -39.87 -10.69
N ILE A 222 17.71 -38.74 -10.20
CA ILE A 222 16.93 -37.83 -11.04
C ILE A 222 17.81 -37.21 -12.12
N ARG A 223 19.00 -36.73 -11.75
CA ARG A 223 20.01 -36.22 -12.69
C ARG A 223 20.33 -37.24 -13.78
N ASP A 224 20.67 -38.46 -13.37
CA ASP A 224 21.13 -39.51 -14.29
C ASP A 224 20.01 -39.98 -15.21
N ARG A 225 18.79 -40.03 -14.72
CA ARG A 225 17.62 -40.50 -15.49
C ARG A 225 17.06 -39.44 -16.43
N TYR A 226 17.00 -38.19 -16.00
CA TYR A 226 16.27 -37.14 -16.72
C TYR A 226 17.15 -36.00 -17.24
N GLY A 227 18.46 -36.05 -17.01
CA GLY A 227 19.39 -34.97 -17.39
C GLY A 227 19.32 -34.59 -18.87
N ASP A 228 19.30 -35.55 -19.77
CA ASP A 228 19.22 -35.29 -21.21
C ASP A 228 17.87 -34.70 -21.61
N LEU A 229 16.80 -35.15 -20.98
CA LEU A 229 15.47 -34.57 -21.19
C LEU A 229 15.37 -33.13 -20.71
N VAL A 230 15.96 -32.83 -19.56
CA VAL A 230 16.06 -31.47 -19.04
C VAL A 230 16.81 -30.54 -20.00
N ARG A 231 17.96 -30.99 -20.54
CA ARG A 231 18.73 -30.21 -21.53
C ARG A 231 17.97 -29.98 -22.83
N ALA A 232 17.15 -30.95 -23.24
CA ALA A 232 16.39 -30.89 -24.50
C ALA A 232 15.12 -30.02 -24.40
N GLN A 233 14.39 -30.09 -23.28
CA GLN A 233 13.03 -29.54 -23.18
C GLN A 233 12.90 -28.27 -22.31
N PHE A 234 13.86 -27.98 -21.44
CA PHE A 234 13.76 -26.76 -20.68
C PHE A 234 13.91 -25.52 -21.58
N PRO A 235 12.97 -24.55 -21.54
CA PRO A 235 13.09 -23.30 -22.29
C PRO A 235 14.39 -22.55 -21.98
N ARG A 236 15.13 -22.20 -23.04
CA ARG A 236 16.40 -21.45 -22.93
C ARG A 236 16.14 -19.97 -23.00
N ILE A 237 15.42 -19.45 -22.02
CA ILE A 237 15.06 -18.02 -21.90
C ILE A 237 15.52 -17.48 -20.55
N PRO A 238 15.75 -16.17 -20.44
CA PRO A 238 16.20 -15.55 -19.18
C PRO A 238 15.22 -15.77 -18.02
N ARG A 239 13.92 -15.73 -18.32
CA ARG A 239 12.82 -15.77 -17.35
C ARG A 239 12.07 -17.11 -17.36
N ARG A 240 12.75 -18.24 -17.29
CA ARG A 240 12.12 -19.53 -16.99
C ARG A 240 12.03 -19.69 -15.46
N VAL A 241 10.83 -19.67 -14.92
CA VAL A 241 10.57 -19.87 -13.49
C VAL A 241 9.67 -21.07 -13.23
N SER A 242 8.81 -21.45 -14.18
CA SER A 242 7.90 -22.56 -14.05
C SER A 242 8.61 -23.91 -13.77
N GLY A 243 8.03 -24.70 -12.88
CA GLY A 243 8.53 -26.02 -12.48
C GLY A 243 9.72 -25.97 -11.52
N TYR A 244 10.29 -27.13 -11.19
CA TYR A 244 11.51 -27.20 -10.39
C TYR A 244 12.75 -26.98 -11.24
N ASN A 245 13.77 -26.39 -10.68
CA ASN A 245 15.05 -26.10 -11.32
C ASN A 245 15.98 -27.34 -11.41
N LEU A 246 15.53 -28.41 -12.06
CA LEU A 246 16.32 -29.67 -12.19
C LEU A 246 17.61 -29.50 -12.99
N ASP A 247 17.71 -28.45 -13.81
CA ASP A 247 18.90 -28.06 -14.55
C ASP A 247 20.09 -27.72 -13.65
N PHE A 248 19.84 -27.27 -12.40
CA PHE A 248 20.91 -27.09 -11.43
C PHE A 248 21.47 -28.38 -10.81
N LEU A 249 20.80 -29.51 -11.02
CA LEU A 249 21.39 -30.84 -10.65
C LEU A 249 22.35 -31.39 -11.71
N LEU A 250 22.43 -30.75 -12.89
CA LEU A 250 23.31 -31.20 -13.95
C LEU A 250 24.80 -30.95 -13.61
N PRO A 251 25.73 -31.75 -14.11
CA PRO A 251 27.16 -31.56 -13.85
C PRO A 251 27.69 -30.19 -14.28
N GLU A 252 27.23 -29.70 -15.42
CA GLU A 252 27.58 -28.36 -15.94
C GLU A 252 27.08 -27.21 -15.06
N SER A 253 26.10 -27.44 -14.19
CA SER A 253 25.61 -26.49 -13.18
C SER A 253 26.25 -26.71 -11.81
N GLY A 254 27.22 -27.65 -11.68
CA GLY A 254 27.92 -27.95 -10.43
C GLY A 254 27.11 -28.71 -9.39
N PHE A 255 26.04 -29.42 -9.79
CA PHE A 255 25.12 -30.13 -8.90
C PHE A 255 24.71 -29.26 -7.70
N ASN A 256 24.11 -28.12 -7.99
CA ASN A 256 23.81 -27.11 -6.98
C ASN A 256 22.41 -27.33 -6.38
N VAL A 257 22.35 -27.95 -5.22
CA VAL A 257 21.10 -28.32 -4.54
C VAL A 257 20.35 -27.07 -4.02
N ALA A 258 21.06 -26.03 -3.58
CA ALA A 258 20.41 -24.80 -3.13
C ALA A 258 19.63 -24.15 -4.29
N ARG A 259 20.25 -24.03 -5.46
CA ARG A 259 19.62 -23.45 -6.66
C ARG A 259 18.49 -24.31 -7.21
N ALA A 260 18.61 -25.63 -7.10
CA ALA A 260 17.54 -26.58 -7.47
C ALA A 260 16.28 -26.40 -6.60
N LEU A 261 16.44 -25.96 -5.33
CA LEU A 261 15.33 -25.70 -4.41
C LEU A 261 14.73 -24.29 -4.54
N VAL A 262 15.44 -23.33 -5.16
CA VAL A 262 14.87 -22.01 -5.47
C VAL A 262 13.72 -22.19 -6.47
N GLY A 263 12.57 -21.56 -6.22
CA GLY A 263 11.36 -21.74 -7.01
C GLY A 263 10.50 -22.93 -6.59
N SER A 264 10.84 -23.62 -5.48
CA SER A 264 10.04 -24.74 -4.99
C SER A 264 8.77 -24.35 -4.23
N GLU A 265 8.52 -23.09 -4.00
CA GLU A 265 7.28 -22.53 -3.42
C GLU A 265 6.90 -23.13 -2.05
N GLY A 266 7.92 -23.53 -1.27
CA GLY A 266 7.73 -24.21 0.01
C GLY A 266 7.12 -25.60 -0.09
N THR A 267 7.11 -26.20 -1.28
CA THR A 267 6.57 -27.58 -1.49
C THR A 267 7.57 -28.68 -1.16
N CYS A 268 8.86 -28.35 -1.03
CA CYS A 268 9.92 -29.31 -0.76
C CYS A 268 10.46 -29.22 0.67
N VAL A 269 10.80 -28.01 1.11
CA VAL A 269 11.50 -27.77 2.38
C VAL A 269 11.05 -26.44 2.99
N THR A 270 11.35 -26.25 4.28
CA THR A 270 11.31 -24.95 4.96
C THR A 270 12.72 -24.36 4.99
N ILE A 271 12.88 -23.11 4.53
CA ILE A 271 14.15 -22.41 4.55
C ILE A 271 14.32 -21.74 5.93
N LEU A 272 15.45 -22.00 6.58
CA LEU A 272 15.81 -21.41 7.88
C LEU A 272 16.73 -20.21 7.73
N GLU A 273 17.73 -20.30 6.85
CA GLU A 273 18.66 -19.23 6.50
C GLU A 273 19.10 -19.35 5.03
N ALA A 274 19.58 -18.26 4.46
CA ALA A 274 20.14 -18.22 3.13
C ALA A 274 21.46 -17.44 3.10
N THR A 275 22.42 -17.91 2.29
CA THR A 275 23.60 -17.16 1.86
C THR A 275 23.29 -16.58 0.48
N ALA A 276 22.99 -15.31 0.46
CA ALA A 276 22.70 -14.54 -0.75
C ALA A 276 23.99 -13.99 -1.36
N ARG A 277 24.12 -14.13 -2.69
CA ARG A 277 25.18 -13.49 -3.48
C ARG A 277 24.80 -12.03 -3.74
N LEU A 278 25.76 -11.13 -3.54
CA LEU A 278 25.64 -9.72 -3.84
C LEU A 278 26.39 -9.38 -5.13
N VAL A 279 25.89 -8.42 -5.86
CA VAL A 279 26.51 -7.90 -7.10
C VAL A 279 26.92 -6.45 -6.93
N PRO A 280 27.91 -5.94 -7.69
CA PRO A 280 28.24 -4.51 -7.67
C PRO A 280 27.02 -3.66 -8.03
N SER A 281 26.79 -2.60 -7.26
CA SER A 281 25.75 -1.60 -7.54
C SER A 281 26.36 -0.46 -8.35
N PRO A 282 25.90 -0.18 -9.58
CA PRO A 282 26.38 0.97 -10.33
C PRO A 282 26.07 2.28 -9.58
N PRO A 283 27.09 3.09 -9.24
CA PRO A 283 26.89 4.31 -8.45
C PRO A 283 26.15 5.41 -9.23
N CYS A 284 26.23 5.40 -10.56
CA CYS A 284 25.59 6.37 -11.43
C CYS A 284 24.64 5.67 -12.41
N ARG A 285 23.43 6.22 -12.54
CA ARG A 285 22.40 5.68 -13.43
C ARG A 285 21.84 6.77 -14.32
N SER A 286 21.39 6.38 -15.50
CA SER A 286 20.76 7.27 -16.49
C SER A 286 19.53 6.59 -17.07
N LEU A 287 18.38 7.28 -17.11
CA LEU A 287 17.12 6.76 -17.63
C LEU A 287 16.80 7.40 -18.99
N LEU A 288 16.65 6.56 -20.00
CA LEU A 288 16.15 6.93 -21.32
C LEU A 288 14.75 6.36 -21.52
N LEU A 289 13.78 7.21 -21.87
CA LEU A 289 12.47 6.78 -22.33
C LEU A 289 12.38 6.84 -23.84
N LEU A 290 11.82 5.77 -24.42
CA LEU A 290 11.52 5.64 -25.84
C LEU A 290 10.02 5.51 -26.01
N GLY A 291 9.40 6.39 -26.80
CA GLY A 291 7.95 6.37 -27.13
C GLY A 291 7.72 5.88 -28.55
N PHE A 292 6.94 4.83 -28.71
CA PHE A 292 6.58 4.20 -29.98
C PHE A 292 5.10 4.44 -30.30
N ALA A 293 4.72 4.27 -31.56
CA ALA A 293 3.33 4.41 -31.99
C ALA A 293 2.38 3.40 -31.30
N ASP A 294 2.89 2.23 -30.91
CA ASP A 294 2.17 1.24 -30.11
C ASP A 294 3.14 0.35 -29.31
N ILE A 295 2.60 -0.47 -28.42
CA ILE A 295 3.37 -1.37 -27.57
C ILE A 295 4.00 -2.53 -28.36
N PHE A 296 3.46 -2.89 -29.52
CA PHE A 296 3.98 -3.98 -30.32
C PHE A 296 5.27 -3.58 -31.03
N LEU A 297 5.34 -2.34 -31.53
CA LEU A 297 6.58 -1.77 -32.09
C LEU A 297 7.64 -1.57 -31.00
N ALA A 298 7.23 -1.17 -29.80
CA ALA A 298 8.11 -1.12 -28.66
C ALA A 298 8.72 -2.50 -28.35
N ALA A 299 7.90 -3.54 -28.37
CA ALA A 299 8.33 -4.92 -28.12
C ALA A 299 9.24 -5.46 -29.24
N ASP A 300 9.01 -5.12 -30.50
CA ASP A 300 9.89 -5.49 -31.62
C ASP A 300 11.28 -4.86 -31.50
N ALA A 301 11.39 -3.68 -30.89
CA ALA A 301 12.65 -2.97 -30.69
C ALA A 301 13.50 -3.53 -29.54
N VAL A 302 12.95 -4.41 -28.69
CA VAL A 302 13.61 -4.91 -27.47
C VAL A 302 14.98 -5.54 -27.74
N GLY A 303 15.11 -6.33 -28.80
CA GLY A 303 16.40 -6.95 -29.16
C GLY A 303 17.50 -5.93 -29.42
N ASP A 304 17.19 -4.86 -30.14
CA ASP A 304 18.11 -3.78 -30.44
C ASP A 304 18.47 -2.94 -29.21
N VAL A 305 17.49 -2.70 -28.33
CA VAL A 305 17.71 -1.94 -27.10
C VAL A 305 18.55 -2.77 -26.12
N THR A 306 18.26 -4.06 -25.97
CA THR A 306 19.02 -4.97 -25.10
C THR A 306 20.48 -5.09 -25.54
N ALA A 307 20.76 -5.08 -26.86
CA ALA A 307 22.12 -5.10 -27.39
C ALA A 307 22.95 -3.86 -27.01
N ALA A 308 22.34 -2.80 -26.49
CA ALA A 308 23.05 -1.64 -25.96
C ALA A 308 23.57 -1.84 -24.51
N GLY A 309 23.25 -2.97 -23.85
CA GLY A 309 23.71 -3.32 -22.52
C GLY A 309 23.04 -2.54 -21.37
N PRO A 310 21.71 -2.30 -21.38
CA PRO A 310 21.06 -1.66 -20.26
C PRO A 310 21.09 -2.54 -19.01
N ILE A 311 21.02 -1.93 -17.84
CA ILE A 311 20.88 -2.63 -16.55
C ILE A 311 19.41 -2.91 -16.21
N GLY A 312 18.46 -2.18 -16.84
CA GLY A 312 17.02 -2.37 -16.72
C GLY A 312 16.33 -2.02 -18.04
N LEU A 313 15.29 -2.80 -18.41
CA LEU A 313 14.50 -2.55 -19.62
C LEU A 313 13.06 -2.97 -19.41
N GLU A 314 12.16 -1.97 -19.26
CA GLU A 314 10.75 -2.14 -18.94
C GLU A 314 9.85 -1.63 -20.06
N GLY A 315 8.65 -2.20 -20.16
CA GLY A 315 7.64 -1.74 -21.13
C GLY A 315 6.31 -1.38 -20.46
N ILE A 316 5.62 -0.36 -20.99
CA ILE A 316 4.24 -0.01 -20.61
C ILE A 316 3.42 0.39 -21.83
N ASP A 317 2.11 0.07 -21.83
CA ASP A 317 1.18 0.44 -22.89
C ASP A 317 0.32 1.67 -22.55
N GLU A 318 -0.36 2.21 -23.59
CA GLU A 318 -1.30 3.32 -23.46
C GLU A 318 -2.46 3.01 -22.50
N VAL A 319 -2.89 1.75 -22.41
CA VAL A 319 -3.98 1.34 -21.51
C VAL A 319 -3.63 1.64 -20.05
N LEU A 320 -2.41 1.32 -19.64
CA LEU A 320 -1.90 1.65 -18.29
C LEU A 320 -1.86 3.16 -18.07
N VAL A 321 -1.37 3.92 -19.02
CA VAL A 321 -1.29 5.38 -18.96
C VAL A 321 -2.68 6.00 -18.84
N ARG A 322 -3.65 5.53 -19.63
CA ARG A 322 -5.06 5.95 -19.57
C ARG A 322 -5.70 5.64 -18.20
N HIS A 323 -5.48 4.44 -17.67
CA HIS A 323 -5.96 4.05 -16.34
C HIS A 323 -5.36 4.92 -15.25
N SER A 324 -4.05 5.22 -15.33
CA SER A 324 -3.38 6.12 -14.40
C SER A 324 -3.99 7.53 -14.43
N ARG A 325 -4.28 8.07 -15.63
CA ARG A 325 -4.96 9.36 -15.79
C ARG A 325 -6.38 9.35 -15.20
N LYS A 326 -7.19 8.33 -15.48
CA LYS A 326 -8.54 8.18 -14.90
C LYS A 326 -8.53 8.15 -13.37
N LYS A 327 -7.48 7.62 -12.76
CA LYS A 327 -7.32 7.52 -11.31
C LYS A 327 -6.57 8.72 -10.70
N ASN A 328 -6.16 9.67 -11.52
CA ASN A 328 -5.31 10.80 -11.12
C ASN A 328 -4.03 10.36 -10.37
N LEU A 329 -3.40 9.28 -10.87
CA LEU A 329 -2.15 8.76 -10.31
C LEU A 329 -0.96 9.31 -11.11
N ASN A 330 0.10 9.68 -10.41
CA ASN A 330 1.40 10.06 -10.99
C ASN A 330 1.33 11.15 -12.08
N ALA A 331 0.47 12.15 -11.92
CA ALA A 331 0.24 13.18 -12.93
C ALA A 331 1.54 13.87 -13.41
N LYS A 332 2.48 14.13 -12.48
CA LYS A 332 3.80 14.71 -12.81
C LYS A 332 4.61 13.80 -13.72
N GLY A 333 4.69 12.50 -13.40
CA GLY A 333 5.40 11.52 -14.22
C GLY A 333 4.75 11.28 -15.59
N LEU A 334 3.41 11.25 -15.64
CA LEU A 334 2.67 11.11 -16.90
C LEU A 334 2.87 12.28 -17.86
N ALA A 335 3.09 13.48 -17.35
CA ALA A 335 3.39 14.67 -18.15
C ALA A 335 4.81 14.66 -18.73
N LEU A 336 5.69 13.82 -18.21
CA LEU A 336 7.08 13.71 -18.64
C LEU A 336 7.29 12.65 -19.74
N LEU A 337 6.28 11.79 -20.01
CA LEU A 337 6.39 10.75 -21.03
C LEU A 337 6.58 11.37 -22.42
N PRO A 338 7.53 10.88 -23.23
CA PRO A 338 7.65 11.29 -24.63
C PRO A 338 6.40 10.87 -25.43
N GLU A 339 6.22 11.45 -26.60
CA GLU A 339 5.09 11.14 -27.49
C GLU A 339 5.08 9.65 -27.85
N GLY A 340 3.90 9.00 -27.78
CA GLY A 340 3.74 7.58 -28.09
C GLY A 340 2.49 6.95 -27.46
N GLN A 341 2.29 5.66 -27.75
CA GLN A 341 1.25 4.80 -27.18
C GLN A 341 1.83 3.49 -26.59
N GLY A 342 3.13 3.30 -26.73
CA GLY A 342 3.89 2.24 -26.08
C GLY A 342 5.28 2.76 -25.70
N TRP A 343 5.73 2.54 -24.48
CA TRP A 343 7.00 3.11 -23.99
C TRP A 343 7.95 2.05 -23.48
N LEU A 344 9.24 2.24 -23.76
CA LEU A 344 10.33 1.50 -23.11
C LEU A 344 11.09 2.44 -22.16
N TYR A 345 11.31 1.95 -20.95
CA TYR A 345 12.16 2.52 -19.91
C TYR A 345 13.51 1.82 -19.99
N VAL A 346 14.56 2.50 -20.35
CA VAL A 346 15.90 1.95 -20.57
C VAL A 346 16.85 2.58 -19.58
N GLU A 347 17.30 1.80 -18.59
CA GLU A 347 18.23 2.28 -17.58
C GLU A 347 19.64 1.79 -17.89
N PHE A 348 20.60 2.71 -17.86
CA PHE A 348 22.03 2.44 -17.97
C PHE A 348 22.73 2.72 -16.65
N GLY A 349 23.71 1.89 -16.31
CA GLY A 349 24.52 2.03 -15.12
C GLY A 349 26.01 2.13 -15.46
N ALA A 350 26.75 2.99 -14.74
CA ALA A 350 28.20 3.16 -14.90
C ALA A 350 28.84 3.71 -13.63
N ASP A 351 30.17 3.82 -13.63
CA ASP A 351 30.95 4.42 -12.53
C ASP A 351 30.79 5.94 -12.49
N THR A 352 30.51 6.58 -13.65
CA THR A 352 30.25 8.02 -13.74
C THR A 352 28.91 8.32 -14.43
N THR A 353 28.33 9.47 -14.11
CA THR A 353 27.08 9.94 -14.77
C THR A 353 27.34 10.15 -16.28
N ALA A 354 28.49 10.69 -16.65
CA ALA A 354 28.87 10.93 -18.05
C ALA A 354 28.89 9.62 -18.86
N ASP A 355 29.42 8.54 -18.28
CA ASP A 355 29.47 7.24 -18.96
C ASP A 355 28.07 6.61 -19.10
N ALA A 356 27.24 6.71 -18.08
CA ALA A 356 25.87 6.24 -18.16
C ALA A 356 25.05 7.01 -19.21
N GLU A 357 25.18 8.35 -19.26
CA GLU A 357 24.56 9.18 -20.29
C GLU A 357 25.12 8.89 -21.70
N ALA A 358 26.41 8.65 -21.81
CA ALA A 358 27.03 8.32 -23.09
C ALA A 358 26.48 6.99 -23.67
N GLN A 359 26.21 6.01 -22.82
CA GLN A 359 25.55 4.77 -23.25
C GLN A 359 24.14 5.06 -23.81
N ALA A 360 23.33 5.85 -23.10
CA ALA A 360 22.01 6.26 -23.54
C ALA A 360 22.06 7.03 -24.88
N MET A 361 22.97 8.01 -25.01
CA MET A 361 23.13 8.81 -26.24
C MET A 361 23.56 7.97 -27.45
N ARG A 362 24.41 6.95 -27.26
CA ARG A 362 24.76 6.01 -28.33
C ARG A 362 23.55 5.23 -28.83
N LEU A 363 22.66 4.79 -27.90
CA LEU A 363 21.42 4.13 -28.27
C LEU A 363 20.51 5.09 -29.04
N MET A 364 20.34 6.33 -28.56
CA MET A 364 19.52 7.36 -29.24
C MET A 364 20.00 7.57 -30.69
N ALA A 365 21.28 7.83 -30.90
CA ALA A 365 21.85 8.03 -32.23
C ALA A 365 21.64 6.82 -33.17
N ARG A 366 21.71 5.59 -32.61
CA ARG A 366 21.43 4.38 -33.40
C ARG A 366 19.96 4.24 -33.80
N LEU A 367 19.04 4.66 -32.92
CA LEU A 367 17.59 4.57 -33.18
C LEU A 367 17.10 5.72 -34.11
N GLU A 368 17.66 6.91 -33.98
CA GLU A 368 17.32 8.08 -34.83
C GLU A 368 17.53 7.81 -36.33
N SER A 369 18.52 6.97 -36.67
CA SER A 369 18.82 6.62 -38.05
C SER A 369 17.86 5.65 -38.72
N ARG A 370 16.84 5.15 -37.97
CA ARG A 370 15.91 4.12 -38.48
C ARG A 370 14.58 4.69 -38.96
N PRO A 371 13.98 4.08 -39.98
CA PRO A 371 12.59 4.37 -40.30
C PRO A 371 11.66 4.07 -39.11
N GLY A 372 10.78 5.02 -38.76
CA GLY A 372 9.89 4.87 -37.62
C GLY A 372 10.60 5.04 -36.26
N ALA A 373 11.65 5.84 -36.22
CA ALA A 373 12.37 6.17 -35.00
C ALA A 373 11.40 6.56 -33.86
N PRO A 374 11.59 6.05 -32.62
CA PRO A 374 10.78 6.42 -31.47
C PRO A 374 11.02 7.88 -31.06
N SER A 375 10.04 8.50 -30.42
CA SER A 375 10.32 9.70 -29.66
C SER A 375 11.21 9.36 -28.46
N MET A 376 12.14 10.23 -28.07
CA MET A 376 13.15 9.89 -27.07
C MET A 376 13.31 11.02 -26.05
N ARG A 377 13.46 10.66 -24.77
CA ARG A 377 13.77 11.61 -23.68
C ARG A 377 14.75 11.00 -22.70
N LEU A 378 15.91 11.66 -22.54
CA LEU A 378 16.93 11.33 -21.56
C LEU A 378 16.69 12.15 -20.29
N PHE A 379 16.58 11.49 -19.13
CA PHE A 379 16.37 12.11 -17.82
C PHE A 379 17.69 12.27 -17.08
N ARG A 380 17.94 13.50 -16.61
CA ARG A 380 19.12 13.89 -15.83
C ARG A 380 18.79 14.34 -14.42
N ASP A 381 17.57 14.83 -14.21
CA ASP A 381 17.08 15.24 -12.89
C ASP A 381 16.58 14.01 -12.13
N PRO A 382 17.16 13.68 -10.95
CA PRO A 382 16.70 12.58 -10.12
C PRO A 382 15.22 12.68 -9.70
N VAL A 383 14.67 13.89 -9.55
CA VAL A 383 13.27 14.11 -9.19
C VAL A 383 12.35 13.74 -10.36
N GLU A 384 12.69 14.17 -11.58
CA GLU A 384 11.96 13.77 -12.78
C GLU A 384 12.04 12.26 -13.00
N THR A 385 13.23 11.68 -12.85
CA THR A 385 13.47 10.23 -12.96
C THR A 385 12.58 9.46 -11.99
N HIS A 386 12.52 9.87 -10.72
CA HIS A 386 11.64 9.26 -9.72
C HIS A 386 10.16 9.36 -10.12
N HIS A 387 9.70 10.52 -10.59
CA HIS A 387 8.31 10.69 -11.04
C HIS A 387 7.94 9.78 -12.21
N VAL A 388 8.84 9.58 -13.14
CA VAL A 388 8.63 8.71 -14.29
C VAL A 388 8.63 7.23 -13.89
N TRP A 389 9.55 6.78 -13.05
CA TRP A 389 9.55 5.41 -12.51
C TRP A 389 8.28 5.11 -11.72
N ALA A 390 7.75 6.08 -10.96
CA ALA A 390 6.51 5.91 -10.21
C ALA A 390 5.31 5.53 -11.10
N VAL A 391 5.29 5.93 -12.38
CA VAL A 391 4.25 5.51 -13.35
C VAL A 391 4.33 4.00 -13.56
N ARG A 392 5.53 3.47 -13.81
CA ARG A 392 5.75 2.02 -14.03
C ARG A 392 5.50 1.19 -12.77
N GLU A 393 6.00 1.62 -11.63
CA GLU A 393 5.86 0.92 -10.34
C GLU A 393 4.41 0.84 -9.87
N SER A 394 3.58 1.83 -10.22
CA SER A 394 2.16 1.85 -9.86
C SER A 394 1.27 0.96 -10.72
N ALA A 395 1.81 0.31 -11.75
CA ALA A 395 1.06 -0.40 -12.80
C ALA A 395 0.01 -1.39 -12.23
N LEU A 396 0.39 -2.22 -11.25
CA LEU A 396 -0.50 -3.16 -10.60
C LEU A 396 -1.72 -2.47 -9.98
N GLY A 397 -1.50 -1.36 -9.27
CA GLY A 397 -2.57 -0.59 -8.65
C GLY A 397 -3.38 0.24 -9.66
N ALA A 398 -2.73 0.82 -10.65
CA ALA A 398 -3.37 1.64 -11.67
C ALA A 398 -4.39 0.83 -12.48
N THR A 399 -4.10 -0.43 -12.77
CA THR A 399 -4.89 -1.30 -13.64
C THR A 399 -5.96 -2.14 -12.94
N SER A 400 -5.98 -2.23 -11.60
CA SER A 400 -6.85 -3.16 -10.86
C SER A 400 -8.31 -2.69 -10.73
N PHE A 401 -8.53 -1.46 -10.30
CA PHE A 401 -9.86 -0.86 -10.08
C PHE A 401 -9.93 0.48 -10.79
N VAL A 402 -10.42 0.46 -12.02
CA VAL A 402 -10.52 1.67 -12.85
C VAL A 402 -11.95 2.20 -12.78
N PRO A 403 -12.18 3.46 -12.42
CA PRO A 403 -13.51 4.03 -12.34
C PRO A 403 -14.30 3.87 -13.65
N GLY A 404 -15.51 3.31 -13.55
CA GLY A 404 -16.39 3.08 -14.70
C GLY A 404 -15.99 1.91 -15.61
N GLU A 405 -15.04 1.06 -15.20
CA GLU A 405 -14.66 -0.15 -15.92
C GLU A 405 -14.89 -1.41 -15.07
N ALA A 406 -14.98 -2.57 -15.72
CA ALA A 406 -15.01 -3.85 -15.02
C ALA A 406 -13.72 -4.06 -14.22
N LYS A 407 -13.82 -4.77 -13.10
CA LYS A 407 -12.67 -5.10 -12.27
C LYS A 407 -11.71 -6.01 -13.01
N ASN A 408 -10.45 -5.62 -13.05
CA ASN A 408 -9.38 -6.45 -13.61
C ASN A 408 -8.75 -7.34 -12.54
N TRP A 409 -8.44 -8.57 -12.94
CA TRP A 409 -7.92 -9.62 -12.07
C TRP A 409 -6.55 -10.10 -12.55
N GLU A 410 -5.79 -10.68 -11.64
CA GLU A 410 -4.68 -11.57 -11.94
C GLU A 410 -5.22 -12.92 -12.45
N GLY A 411 -4.38 -13.72 -13.05
CA GLY A 411 -4.75 -15.06 -13.58
C GLY A 411 -3.92 -15.44 -14.77
N TRP A 412 -3.71 -14.50 -15.69
CA TRP A 412 -2.69 -14.61 -16.73
C TRP A 412 -1.88 -13.33 -16.76
N GLU A 413 -0.85 -13.21 -15.93
CA GLU A 413 -0.23 -11.91 -15.66
C GLU A 413 1.30 -11.96 -15.58
N ASP A 414 1.97 -13.05 -16.01
CA ASP A 414 3.39 -13.27 -15.77
C ASP A 414 4.04 -14.24 -16.76
N ALA A 415 3.57 -14.30 -17.98
CA ALA A 415 4.19 -15.18 -18.98
C ALA A 415 5.48 -14.56 -19.55
N ALA A 416 6.46 -15.39 -19.86
CA ALA A 416 7.72 -14.98 -20.49
C ALA A 416 7.97 -15.76 -21.78
N VAL A 417 8.43 -15.05 -22.84
CA VAL A 417 8.83 -15.63 -24.12
C VAL A 417 10.26 -15.20 -24.45
N PRO A 418 10.94 -15.84 -25.43
CA PRO A 418 12.20 -15.31 -25.92
C PRO A 418 12.05 -13.83 -26.29
N PRO A 419 12.92 -12.90 -25.83
CA PRO A 419 12.78 -11.45 -26.08
C PRO A 419 12.63 -11.11 -27.56
N ALA A 420 13.26 -11.85 -28.46
CA ALA A 420 13.13 -11.67 -29.90
C ALA A 420 11.72 -12.00 -30.46
N ARG A 421 10.89 -12.74 -29.70
CA ARG A 421 9.51 -13.08 -30.06
C ARG A 421 8.46 -12.30 -29.30
N LEU A 422 8.88 -11.33 -28.49
CA LEU A 422 7.97 -10.57 -27.61
C LEU A 422 6.87 -9.86 -28.40
N GLY A 423 7.21 -9.16 -29.49
CA GLY A 423 6.21 -8.46 -30.31
C GLY A 423 5.20 -9.41 -30.93
N GLU A 424 5.63 -10.59 -31.42
CA GLU A 424 4.73 -11.64 -31.91
C GLU A 424 3.79 -12.13 -30.79
N TYR A 425 4.33 -12.40 -29.61
CA TYR A 425 3.55 -12.82 -28.44
C TYR A 425 2.45 -11.79 -28.10
N LEU A 426 2.83 -10.51 -27.97
CA LEU A 426 1.89 -9.47 -27.60
C LEU A 426 0.75 -9.32 -28.62
N ARG A 427 1.05 -9.40 -29.93
CA ARG A 427 0.01 -9.33 -30.99
C ARG A 427 -0.94 -10.52 -30.90
N ARG A 428 -0.41 -11.73 -30.69
CA ARG A 428 -1.24 -12.94 -30.59
C ARG A 428 -2.05 -12.96 -29.31
N LEU A 429 -1.45 -12.57 -28.17
CA LEU A 429 -2.17 -12.45 -26.90
C LEU A 429 -3.31 -11.42 -27.00
N ARG A 430 -3.06 -10.26 -27.61
CA ARG A 430 -4.10 -9.23 -27.80
C ARG A 430 -5.24 -9.75 -28.68
N ARG A 431 -4.96 -10.53 -29.70
CA ARG A 431 -5.98 -11.20 -30.52
C ARG A 431 -6.80 -12.19 -29.70
N LEU A 432 -6.13 -13.07 -28.95
CA LEU A 432 -6.78 -14.04 -28.07
C LEU A 432 -7.68 -13.35 -27.03
N MET A 433 -7.21 -12.26 -26.41
CA MET A 433 -8.07 -11.45 -25.52
C MET A 433 -9.31 -10.93 -26.23
N GLY A 434 -9.17 -10.49 -27.48
CA GLY A 434 -10.31 -10.03 -28.31
C GLY A 434 -11.33 -11.13 -28.60
N GLU A 435 -10.90 -12.34 -28.87
CA GLU A 435 -11.77 -13.53 -29.12
C GLU A 435 -12.62 -13.87 -27.90
N PHE A 436 -12.10 -13.66 -26.69
CA PHE A 436 -12.83 -13.81 -25.43
C PHE A 436 -13.52 -12.53 -24.93
N HIS A 437 -13.52 -11.45 -25.71
CA HIS A 437 -14.04 -10.13 -25.31
C HIS A 437 -13.36 -9.56 -24.04
N TYR A 438 -12.12 -9.94 -23.79
CA TYR A 438 -11.34 -9.43 -22.67
C TYR A 438 -10.53 -8.19 -23.04
N THR A 439 -10.35 -7.33 -22.06
CA THR A 439 -9.50 -6.15 -22.13
C THR A 439 -8.48 -6.18 -20.98
N GLY A 440 -7.34 -5.53 -21.19
CA GLY A 440 -6.29 -5.45 -20.17
C GLY A 440 -5.10 -4.63 -20.65
N SER A 441 -4.26 -4.22 -19.71
CA SER A 441 -3.00 -3.53 -19.98
C SER A 441 -1.87 -4.53 -20.22
N LEU A 442 -0.85 -4.12 -20.98
CA LEU A 442 0.36 -4.88 -21.24
C LEU A 442 1.56 -4.08 -20.73
N TYR A 443 2.26 -4.59 -19.75
CA TYR A 443 3.46 -3.99 -19.21
C TYR A 443 4.39 -5.08 -18.69
N GLY A 444 5.63 -4.77 -18.35
CA GLY A 444 6.51 -5.78 -17.77
C GLY A 444 7.96 -5.61 -18.11
N HIS A 445 8.72 -6.67 -17.81
CA HIS A 445 10.17 -6.74 -17.97
C HIS A 445 10.54 -7.13 -19.40
N PHE A 446 10.30 -6.23 -20.34
CA PHE A 446 10.42 -6.50 -21.77
C PHE A 446 11.83 -6.91 -22.18
N GLY A 447 12.85 -6.39 -21.52
CA GLY A 447 14.23 -6.78 -21.78
C GLY A 447 14.52 -8.28 -21.61
N GLN A 448 13.69 -8.97 -20.86
CA GLN A 448 13.78 -10.43 -20.66
C GLN A 448 12.55 -11.18 -21.16
N GLY A 449 11.68 -10.50 -21.94
CA GLY A 449 10.50 -11.11 -22.56
C GLY A 449 9.35 -11.42 -21.62
N CYS A 450 9.34 -10.89 -20.39
CA CYS A 450 8.27 -11.12 -19.41
C CYS A 450 7.20 -10.05 -19.48
N VAL A 451 5.93 -10.47 -19.46
CA VAL A 451 4.76 -9.60 -19.64
C VAL A 451 3.79 -9.78 -18.51
N HIS A 452 3.43 -8.65 -17.89
CA HIS A 452 2.34 -8.58 -16.93
C HIS A 452 1.06 -8.05 -17.58
N THR A 453 -0.07 -8.62 -17.19
CA THR A 453 -1.39 -8.14 -17.58
C THR A 453 -2.33 -8.15 -16.38
N ARG A 454 -3.38 -7.35 -16.46
CA ARG A 454 -4.57 -7.51 -15.63
C ARG A 454 -5.77 -7.47 -16.54
N ILE A 455 -6.59 -8.51 -16.45
CA ILE A 455 -7.65 -8.81 -17.41
C ILE A 455 -8.99 -8.79 -16.68
N ASN A 456 -10.03 -8.30 -17.36
CA ASN A 456 -11.39 -8.18 -16.82
C ASN A 456 -12.15 -9.51 -16.82
N PHE A 457 -11.56 -10.55 -16.22
CA PHE A 457 -12.21 -11.85 -16.06
C PHE A 457 -13.49 -11.75 -15.21
N ASP A 458 -14.53 -12.47 -15.59
CA ASP A 458 -15.65 -12.74 -14.69
C ASP A 458 -15.36 -14.00 -13.85
N LEU A 459 -14.93 -13.80 -12.63
CA LEU A 459 -14.66 -14.88 -11.67
C LEU A 459 -15.83 -15.13 -10.70
N LYS A 460 -17.01 -14.52 -10.94
CA LYS A 460 -18.19 -14.64 -10.08
C LYS A 460 -19.21 -15.62 -10.65
N THR A 461 -19.32 -15.74 -11.95
CA THR A 461 -20.32 -16.62 -12.61
C THR A 461 -19.65 -17.91 -13.12
N ALA A 462 -20.46 -18.98 -13.22
CA ALA A 462 -19.96 -20.27 -13.73
C ALA A 462 -19.45 -20.17 -15.18
N ASP A 463 -20.18 -19.44 -16.03
CA ASP A 463 -19.81 -19.25 -17.43
C ASP A 463 -18.54 -18.41 -17.57
N GLY A 464 -18.41 -17.35 -16.74
CA GLY A 464 -17.22 -16.51 -16.69
C GLY A 464 -15.99 -17.31 -16.22
N ILE A 465 -16.11 -18.18 -15.20
CA ILE A 465 -15.05 -19.06 -14.74
C ILE A 465 -14.66 -20.08 -15.80
N ALA A 466 -15.65 -20.65 -16.51
CA ALA A 466 -15.37 -21.56 -17.61
C ALA A 466 -14.66 -20.87 -18.80
N ALA A 467 -15.03 -19.63 -19.12
CA ALA A 467 -14.34 -18.81 -20.11
C ALA A 467 -12.91 -18.46 -19.66
N TYR A 468 -12.73 -18.05 -18.39
CA TYR A 468 -11.42 -17.82 -17.79
C TYR A 468 -10.50 -19.04 -17.93
N ARG A 469 -10.99 -20.23 -17.57
CA ARG A 469 -10.22 -21.48 -17.70
C ARG A 469 -9.76 -21.70 -19.14
N ARG A 470 -10.68 -21.66 -20.12
CA ARG A 470 -10.33 -21.84 -21.54
C ARG A 470 -9.29 -20.83 -22.00
N PHE A 471 -9.50 -19.56 -21.67
CA PHE A 471 -8.54 -18.51 -22.03
C PHE A 471 -7.14 -18.79 -21.51
N VAL A 472 -7.02 -19.15 -20.22
CA VAL A 472 -5.72 -19.44 -19.58
C VAL A 472 -5.04 -20.67 -20.21
N GLU A 473 -5.82 -21.70 -20.57
CA GLU A 473 -5.32 -22.88 -21.27
C GLU A 473 -4.79 -22.54 -22.66
N GLU A 474 -5.52 -21.76 -23.45
CA GLU A 474 -5.10 -21.32 -24.79
C GLU A 474 -3.91 -20.34 -24.73
N ALA A 475 -3.87 -19.47 -23.73
CA ALA A 475 -2.74 -18.58 -23.51
C ALA A 475 -1.48 -19.35 -23.10
N ALA A 476 -1.61 -20.44 -22.35
CA ALA A 476 -0.48 -21.32 -22.01
C ALA A 476 0.05 -22.04 -23.26
N ASP A 477 -0.83 -22.58 -24.11
CA ASP A 477 -0.43 -23.19 -25.36
C ASP A 477 0.31 -22.20 -26.29
N LEU A 478 -0.16 -20.94 -26.36
CA LEU A 478 0.51 -19.88 -27.10
C LEU A 478 1.94 -19.62 -26.61
N VAL A 479 2.15 -19.55 -25.30
CA VAL A 479 3.48 -19.31 -24.71
C VAL A 479 4.41 -20.51 -24.98
N VAL A 480 3.91 -21.74 -24.82
CA VAL A 480 4.67 -22.97 -25.07
C VAL A 480 5.08 -23.07 -26.54
N GLU A 481 4.18 -22.77 -27.49
CA GLU A 481 4.46 -22.72 -28.93
C GLU A 481 5.60 -21.72 -29.26
N LEU A 482 5.65 -20.63 -28.53
CA LEU A 482 6.69 -19.60 -28.69
C LEU A 482 8.01 -19.96 -28.00
N GLY A 483 8.10 -21.13 -27.33
CA GLY A 483 9.28 -21.56 -26.59
C GLY A 483 9.47 -20.83 -25.27
N GLY A 484 8.38 -20.34 -24.69
CA GLY A 484 8.35 -19.54 -23.47
C GLY A 484 8.14 -20.34 -22.18
N SER A 485 7.96 -19.62 -21.08
CA SER A 485 7.60 -20.10 -19.74
C SER A 485 6.27 -19.49 -19.32
N ILE A 486 5.38 -20.30 -18.78
CA ILE A 486 4.06 -19.86 -18.33
C ILE A 486 4.13 -18.98 -17.06
N SER A 487 5.26 -18.97 -16.37
CA SER A 487 5.62 -17.98 -15.34
C SER A 487 7.03 -17.46 -15.58
N GLY A 488 7.20 -16.13 -15.50
CA GLY A 488 8.48 -15.43 -15.64
C GLY A 488 9.11 -15.02 -14.31
N GLU A 489 8.31 -14.84 -13.24
CA GLU A 489 8.82 -14.48 -11.92
C GLU A 489 7.88 -14.77 -10.74
N HIS A 490 6.56 -14.91 -10.95
CA HIS A 490 5.59 -15.02 -9.86
C HIS A 490 5.44 -16.44 -9.31
N GLY A 491 5.95 -17.45 -10.03
CA GLY A 491 5.80 -18.86 -9.73
C GLY A 491 4.49 -19.43 -10.30
N ASP A 492 4.31 -20.73 -10.12
CA ASP A 492 3.17 -21.48 -10.68
C ASP A 492 2.00 -21.58 -9.68
N GLY A 493 2.31 -21.87 -8.42
CA GLY A 493 1.32 -22.01 -7.36
C GLY A 493 0.17 -22.94 -7.70
N GLN A 494 -1.04 -22.50 -7.43
CA GLN A 494 -2.28 -23.11 -7.88
C GLN A 494 -2.67 -22.62 -9.28
N SER A 495 -2.37 -21.35 -9.58
CA SER A 495 -2.82 -20.67 -10.80
C SER A 495 -2.28 -21.29 -12.08
N ARG A 496 -1.08 -21.85 -12.04
CA ARG A 496 -0.37 -22.39 -13.21
C ARG A 496 0.09 -23.83 -13.06
N GLY A 497 0.11 -24.39 -11.86
CA GLY A 497 0.61 -25.75 -11.61
C GLY A 497 -0.06 -26.80 -12.47
N GLU A 498 -1.37 -26.71 -12.73
CA GLU A 498 -2.12 -27.62 -13.61
C GLU A 498 -1.65 -27.53 -15.08
N LEU A 499 -1.13 -26.36 -15.50
CA LEU A 499 -0.69 -26.10 -16.87
C LEU A 499 0.74 -26.58 -17.16
N LEU A 500 1.52 -26.94 -16.11
CA LEU A 500 2.90 -27.42 -16.29
C LEU A 500 3.02 -28.61 -17.22
N ALA A 501 2.02 -29.50 -17.23
CA ALA A 501 2.00 -30.63 -18.11
C ALA A 501 1.95 -30.24 -19.60
N ARG A 502 1.39 -29.09 -19.95
CA ARG A 502 1.40 -28.52 -21.32
C ARG A 502 2.80 -28.08 -21.75
N MET A 503 3.56 -27.54 -20.78
CA MET A 503 4.90 -27.03 -21.02
C MET A 503 5.98 -28.13 -21.01
N TYR A 504 5.86 -29.10 -20.12
CA TYR A 504 6.94 -30.05 -19.84
C TYR A 504 6.64 -31.50 -20.27
N GLY A 505 5.39 -31.83 -20.59
CA GLY A 505 5.00 -33.19 -20.92
C GLY A 505 5.04 -34.16 -19.73
N ALA A 506 4.67 -35.42 -19.97
CA ALA A 506 4.48 -36.43 -18.94
C ALA A 506 5.77 -36.80 -18.18
N ASP A 507 6.88 -36.93 -18.92
CA ASP A 507 8.14 -37.45 -18.38
C ASP A 507 8.83 -36.44 -17.44
N LEU A 508 8.88 -35.17 -17.82
CA LEU A 508 9.39 -34.14 -16.91
C LEU A 508 8.45 -33.88 -15.72
N MET A 509 7.14 -34.00 -15.90
CA MET A 509 6.21 -33.98 -14.77
C MET A 509 6.45 -35.18 -13.82
N GLN A 510 6.89 -36.33 -14.33
CA GLN A 510 7.31 -37.46 -13.48
C GLN A 510 8.61 -37.12 -12.73
N ALA A 511 9.59 -36.51 -13.40
CA ALA A 511 10.82 -36.04 -12.75
C ALA A 511 10.52 -35.02 -11.61
N PHE A 512 9.60 -34.09 -11.82
CA PHE A 512 9.17 -33.17 -10.79
C PHE A 512 8.48 -33.88 -9.61
N ARG A 513 7.63 -34.87 -9.85
CA ARG A 513 7.04 -35.69 -8.77
C ARG A 513 8.12 -36.44 -7.98
N GLU A 514 9.10 -37.00 -8.65
CA GLU A 514 10.23 -37.71 -8.00
C GLU A 514 11.08 -36.70 -7.19
N PHE A 515 11.34 -35.50 -7.72
CA PHE A 515 12.06 -34.47 -6.98
C PHE A 515 11.32 -34.06 -5.70
N LYS A 516 10.02 -33.78 -5.77
CA LYS A 516 9.22 -33.49 -4.58
C LYS A 516 9.25 -34.66 -3.59
N ALA A 517 9.10 -35.90 -4.05
CA ALA A 517 9.09 -37.09 -3.21
C ALA A 517 10.44 -37.36 -2.50
N VAL A 518 11.56 -36.92 -3.07
CA VAL A 518 12.88 -36.96 -2.40
C VAL A 518 12.84 -36.11 -1.11
N TRP A 519 12.19 -34.93 -1.13
CA TRP A 519 12.16 -34.02 -0.01
C TRP A 519 10.98 -34.25 0.94
N ASP A 520 9.79 -34.48 0.40
CA ASP A 520 8.51 -34.56 1.10
C ASP A 520 7.68 -35.74 0.57
N PRO A 521 8.07 -37.00 0.91
CA PRO A 521 7.36 -38.17 0.45
C PRO A 521 5.91 -38.27 0.94
N GLY A 522 5.60 -37.61 2.06
CA GLY A 522 4.25 -37.55 2.64
C GLY A 522 3.35 -36.45 2.07
N ASN A 523 3.85 -35.62 1.14
CA ASN A 523 3.16 -34.47 0.58
C ASN A 523 2.50 -33.58 1.64
N LYS A 524 3.30 -33.17 2.66
CA LYS A 524 2.87 -32.33 3.77
C LYS A 524 3.37 -30.89 3.67
N MET A 525 4.36 -30.63 2.82
CA MET A 525 4.90 -29.32 2.54
C MET A 525 4.08 -28.66 1.45
N ASN A 526 3.29 -27.64 1.81
CA ASN A 526 2.42 -26.85 0.93
C ASN A 526 1.68 -27.67 -0.13
N PRO A 527 0.88 -28.68 0.25
CA PRO A 527 0.25 -29.61 -0.68
C PRO A 527 -0.77 -28.89 -1.58
N GLY A 528 -1.01 -29.42 -2.78
CA GLY A 528 -1.98 -28.83 -3.72
C GLY A 528 -1.47 -27.58 -4.45
N LYS A 529 -0.15 -27.34 -4.44
CA LYS A 529 0.52 -26.28 -5.18
C LYS A 529 1.62 -26.88 -6.06
N LEU A 530 1.97 -26.20 -7.14
CA LEU A 530 3.03 -26.53 -8.10
C LEU A 530 2.87 -27.94 -8.71
N ILE A 531 3.13 -29.00 -7.95
CA ILE A 531 3.01 -30.37 -8.37
C ILE A 531 1.81 -31.03 -7.68
N SER A 532 0.95 -31.69 -8.43
CA SER A 532 -0.37 -32.16 -7.98
C SER A 532 -1.23 -31.02 -7.39
N PRO A 533 -1.38 -29.91 -8.12
CA PRO A 533 -2.08 -28.75 -7.64
C PRO A 533 -3.59 -28.98 -7.57
N TYR A 534 -4.29 -28.18 -6.77
CA TYR A 534 -5.71 -27.95 -6.95
C TYR A 534 -5.94 -27.37 -8.36
N ARG A 535 -7.14 -27.52 -8.87
CA ARG A 535 -7.50 -26.95 -10.18
C ARG A 535 -7.40 -25.43 -10.16
N LEU A 536 -7.04 -24.83 -11.29
CA LEU A 536 -6.89 -23.38 -11.43
C LEU A 536 -8.20 -22.60 -11.22
N ASP A 537 -9.33 -23.26 -11.35
CA ASP A 537 -10.69 -22.72 -11.16
C ASP A 537 -11.33 -23.12 -9.81
N GLU A 538 -10.59 -23.77 -8.91
CA GLU A 538 -11.02 -24.10 -7.55
C GLU A 538 -10.55 -23.03 -6.54
N HIS A 539 -11.25 -22.91 -5.41
CA HIS A 539 -10.90 -22.02 -4.31
C HIS A 539 -10.76 -20.52 -4.70
N LEU A 540 -11.43 -20.13 -5.79
CA LEU A 540 -11.44 -18.73 -6.19
C LEU A 540 -12.17 -17.86 -5.13
N ARG A 541 -11.50 -16.80 -4.68
CA ARG A 541 -11.95 -15.94 -3.58
C ARG A 541 -13.37 -15.39 -3.76
N VAL A 542 -13.78 -15.14 -4.99
CA VAL A 542 -15.05 -14.50 -5.32
C VAL A 542 -16.10 -15.43 -5.92
N GLN A 543 -15.76 -16.67 -6.21
CA GLN A 543 -16.65 -17.66 -6.83
C GLN A 543 -17.91 -17.93 -6.00
N GLN A 544 -17.75 -18.01 -4.68
CA GLN A 544 -18.85 -18.25 -3.73
C GLN A 544 -19.19 -17.02 -2.88
N TYR A 545 -18.66 -15.84 -3.27
CA TYR A 545 -18.87 -14.63 -2.51
C TYR A 545 -20.31 -14.15 -2.61
N ARG A 546 -21.02 -14.28 -1.52
CA ARG A 546 -22.41 -13.86 -1.35
C ARG A 546 -22.50 -12.97 -0.09
N PRO A 547 -21.96 -11.75 -0.14
CA PRO A 547 -21.95 -10.87 1.02
C PRO A 547 -23.38 -10.53 1.44
N ALA A 548 -23.60 -10.40 2.75
CA ALA A 548 -24.84 -9.88 3.27
C ALA A 548 -25.10 -8.47 2.73
N GLU A 549 -26.35 -8.19 2.34
CA GLU A 549 -26.74 -6.83 2.01
C GLU A 549 -26.73 -5.96 3.26
N VAL A 550 -25.99 -4.87 3.21
CA VAL A 550 -25.82 -3.93 4.32
C VAL A 550 -26.35 -2.57 3.92
N ARG A 551 -27.31 -2.06 4.67
CA ARG A 551 -27.76 -0.67 4.53
C ARG A 551 -26.74 0.26 5.17
N THR A 552 -25.86 0.83 4.37
CA THR A 552 -24.78 1.69 4.83
C THR A 552 -25.20 3.14 5.04
N HIS A 553 -24.51 3.84 5.91
CA HIS A 553 -24.64 5.29 6.10
C HIS A 553 -23.96 6.07 4.96
N PHE A 554 -22.78 5.60 4.52
CA PHE A 554 -22.06 6.16 3.39
C PHE A 554 -22.50 5.54 2.07
N ALA A 555 -22.51 6.33 1.02
CA ALA A 555 -22.58 5.84 -0.35
C ALA A 555 -21.22 5.34 -0.82
N TYR A 556 -21.24 4.31 -1.68
CA TYR A 556 -20.07 3.73 -2.34
C TYR A 556 -20.27 3.79 -3.87
N PRO A 557 -20.28 5.00 -4.47
CA PRO A 557 -20.71 5.18 -5.87
C PRO A 557 -19.79 4.51 -6.88
N LEU A 558 -18.51 4.29 -6.53
CA LEU A 558 -17.55 3.63 -7.41
C LEU A 558 -17.59 2.10 -7.29
N GLU A 559 -17.96 1.60 -6.12
CA GLU A 559 -17.94 0.16 -5.80
C GLU A 559 -19.33 -0.48 -5.83
N GLY A 560 -20.37 0.29 -5.56
CA GLY A 560 -21.74 -0.15 -5.41
C GLY A 560 -22.10 -0.58 -3.98
N SER A 561 -21.17 -1.16 -3.22
CA SER A 561 -21.41 -1.66 -1.86
C SER A 561 -20.18 -1.55 -0.96
N LEU A 562 -20.37 -1.64 0.37
CA LEU A 562 -19.28 -1.80 1.34
C LEU A 562 -18.48 -3.08 1.08
N ALA A 563 -19.16 -4.15 0.66
CA ALA A 563 -18.53 -5.42 0.35
C ALA A 563 -17.54 -5.30 -0.83
N ASP A 564 -17.96 -4.67 -1.91
CA ASP A 564 -17.09 -4.41 -3.06
C ASP A 564 -15.98 -3.41 -2.73
N ALA A 565 -16.27 -2.43 -1.86
CA ALA A 565 -15.27 -1.51 -1.36
C ALA A 565 -14.17 -2.21 -0.53
N ALA A 566 -14.52 -3.18 0.32
CA ALA A 566 -13.54 -4.01 1.05
C ALA A 566 -12.67 -4.83 0.09
N MET A 567 -13.23 -5.30 -1.05
CA MET A 567 -12.50 -6.03 -2.08
C MET A 567 -11.52 -5.18 -2.90
N ARG A 568 -11.47 -3.84 -2.74
CA ARG A 568 -10.43 -3.01 -3.38
C ARG A 568 -9.01 -3.41 -2.97
N CYS A 569 -8.86 -4.05 -1.83
CA CYS A 569 -7.58 -4.59 -1.41
C CYS A 569 -7.20 -5.81 -2.26
N VAL A 570 -6.22 -5.62 -3.14
CA VAL A 570 -5.62 -6.69 -3.97
C VAL A 570 -4.37 -7.32 -3.32
N GLY A 571 -4.13 -7.08 -2.04
CA GLY A 571 -3.08 -7.76 -1.31
C GLY A 571 -1.63 -7.30 -1.57
N VAL A 572 -1.38 -6.32 -2.44
CA VAL A 572 -0.04 -5.87 -2.88
C VAL A 572 0.96 -5.61 -1.74
N GLY A 573 0.46 -5.30 -0.55
CA GLY A 573 1.30 -5.23 0.66
C GLY A 573 1.96 -3.88 0.94
N LYS A 574 1.77 -2.82 0.15
CA LYS A 574 2.36 -1.48 0.41
C LYS A 574 2.08 -0.96 1.82
N CYS A 575 0.99 -1.40 2.47
CA CYS A 575 0.67 -1.10 3.86
C CYS A 575 1.55 -1.82 4.90
N ARG A 576 2.49 -2.65 4.47
CA ARG A 576 3.50 -3.31 5.31
C ARG A 576 4.86 -2.62 5.29
N LYS A 577 4.97 -1.48 4.64
CA LYS A 577 6.21 -0.70 4.68
C LYS A 577 6.54 -0.30 6.12
N THR A 578 7.81 -0.22 6.43
CA THR A 578 8.34 0.13 7.76
C THR A 578 8.93 1.54 7.80
N ASP A 579 9.04 2.20 6.65
CA ASP A 579 9.64 3.52 6.46
C ASP A 579 8.83 4.38 5.49
N GLY A 580 9.06 5.67 5.54
CA GLY A 580 8.47 6.68 4.64
C GLY A 580 6.95 6.74 4.62
N GLY A 581 6.37 7.86 4.21
CA GLY A 581 4.93 8.08 4.06
C GLY A 581 4.10 7.88 5.33
N ALA A 582 2.78 7.91 5.20
CA ALA A 582 1.87 7.86 6.35
C ALA A 582 0.95 6.63 6.38
N MET A 583 1.04 5.73 5.40
CA MET A 583 0.15 4.57 5.32
C MET A 583 0.43 3.53 6.41
N CYS A 584 -0.60 3.20 7.21
CA CYS A 584 -0.60 2.25 8.32
C CYS A 584 0.43 2.53 9.42
N PRO A 585 0.35 3.69 10.11
CA PRO A 585 1.26 4.00 11.20
C PRO A 585 1.22 2.97 12.34
N SER A 586 0.04 2.37 12.59
CA SER A 586 -0.12 1.31 13.58
C SER A 586 0.66 0.04 13.22
N TYR A 587 0.69 -0.37 11.94
CA TYR A 587 1.55 -1.48 11.52
C TYR A 587 3.03 -1.13 11.70
N MET A 588 3.43 0.07 11.32
CA MET A 588 4.80 0.53 11.47
C MET A 588 5.27 0.51 12.94
N ALA A 589 4.34 0.70 13.90
CA ALA A 589 4.63 0.65 15.34
C ALA A 589 4.56 -0.76 15.93
N THR A 590 3.71 -1.65 15.40
CA THR A 590 3.42 -2.95 16.02
C THR A 590 3.96 -4.15 15.26
N GLY A 591 4.19 -4.03 13.96
CA GLY A 591 4.55 -5.15 13.08
C GLY A 591 3.41 -6.17 12.86
N GLU A 592 2.19 -5.90 13.32
CA GLU A 592 1.06 -6.83 13.27
C GLU A 592 0.28 -6.75 11.96
N GLU A 593 0.07 -7.89 11.29
CA GLU A 593 -0.71 -7.95 10.04
C GLU A 593 -2.12 -7.35 10.19
N GLN A 594 -2.80 -7.61 11.30
CA GLN A 594 -4.12 -7.08 11.58
C GLN A 594 -4.19 -5.55 11.61
N HIS A 595 -3.06 -4.87 11.83
CA HIS A 595 -2.98 -3.41 11.88
C HIS A 595 -2.63 -2.79 10.52
N THR A 596 -2.50 -3.60 9.47
CA THR A 596 -2.37 -3.11 8.09
C THR A 596 -3.73 -2.76 7.48
N THR A 597 -3.74 -1.91 6.45
CA THR A 597 -4.94 -1.72 5.61
C THR A 597 -5.40 -3.05 5.01
N ARG A 598 -4.46 -3.90 4.58
CA ARG A 598 -4.71 -5.21 4.00
C ARG A 598 -5.37 -6.15 5.01
N GLY A 599 -4.83 -6.26 6.22
CA GLY A 599 -5.37 -7.11 7.27
C GLY A 599 -6.80 -6.70 7.65
N ARG A 600 -7.03 -5.40 7.83
CA ARG A 600 -8.37 -4.87 8.12
C ARG A 600 -9.37 -5.13 6.99
N ALA A 601 -8.94 -4.94 5.74
CA ALA A 601 -9.80 -5.22 4.57
C ALA A 601 -10.14 -6.72 4.45
N ARG A 602 -9.18 -7.62 4.76
CA ARG A 602 -9.42 -9.06 4.80
C ARG A 602 -10.42 -9.47 5.89
N LEU A 603 -10.28 -8.93 7.09
CA LEU A 603 -11.22 -9.19 8.18
C LEU A 603 -12.62 -8.68 7.85
N LEU A 604 -12.75 -7.50 7.25
CA LEU A 604 -14.03 -7.00 6.77
C LEU A 604 -14.61 -7.89 5.66
N PHE A 605 -13.77 -8.36 4.74
CA PHE A 605 -14.21 -9.31 3.71
C PHE A 605 -14.73 -10.61 4.33
N GLU A 606 -14.00 -11.22 5.25
CA GLU A 606 -14.42 -12.46 5.93
C GLU A 606 -15.66 -12.27 6.80
N MET A 607 -15.81 -11.12 7.43
CA MET A 607 -17.00 -10.73 8.18
C MET A 607 -18.24 -10.62 7.26
N LEU A 608 -18.08 -9.99 6.11
CA LEU A 608 -19.20 -9.80 5.16
C LEU A 608 -19.54 -11.11 4.43
N GLN A 609 -18.58 -12.01 4.26
CA GLN A 609 -18.77 -13.38 3.77
C GLN A 609 -19.52 -14.25 4.80
N GLY A 610 -19.23 -14.07 6.10
CA GLY A 610 -19.93 -14.78 7.18
C GLY A 610 -19.56 -16.25 7.38
N GLU A 611 -18.45 -16.72 6.79
CA GLU A 611 -18.00 -18.12 6.93
C GLU A 611 -17.00 -18.31 8.07
N VAL A 612 -15.98 -17.48 8.14
CA VAL A 612 -14.93 -17.53 9.17
C VAL A 612 -15.27 -16.59 10.32
N VAL A 613 -15.67 -15.35 10.01
CA VAL A 613 -16.12 -14.37 10.99
C VAL A 613 -17.65 -14.32 10.92
N THR A 614 -18.30 -15.07 11.81
CA THR A 614 -19.76 -15.32 11.75
C THR A 614 -20.60 -14.30 12.51
N GLU A 615 -19.99 -13.51 13.39
CA GLU A 615 -20.70 -12.55 14.25
C GLU A 615 -21.11 -11.26 13.51
N GLY A 616 -20.72 -11.12 12.24
CA GLY A 616 -20.99 -9.93 11.43
C GLY A 616 -20.47 -8.65 12.11
N PHE A 617 -21.27 -7.59 12.09
CA PHE A 617 -20.89 -6.31 12.74
C PHE A 617 -20.79 -6.38 14.28
N ARG A 618 -21.03 -7.53 14.90
CA ARG A 618 -20.83 -7.73 16.35
C ARG A 618 -19.49 -8.34 16.70
N SER A 619 -18.66 -8.62 15.69
CA SER A 619 -17.34 -9.25 15.87
C SER A 619 -16.37 -8.33 16.62
N GLU A 620 -15.91 -8.80 17.80
CA GLU A 620 -14.85 -8.15 18.56
C GLU A 620 -13.52 -8.21 17.79
N ALA A 621 -13.24 -9.31 17.11
CA ALA A 621 -12.02 -9.49 16.32
C ALA A 621 -11.85 -8.42 15.24
N VAL A 622 -12.93 -8.07 14.53
CA VAL A 622 -12.94 -6.99 13.54
C VAL A 622 -12.79 -5.62 14.21
N LYS A 623 -13.50 -5.42 15.34
CA LYS A 623 -13.41 -4.19 16.12
C LYS A 623 -11.98 -3.95 16.59
N ASP A 624 -11.32 -4.95 17.16
CA ASP A 624 -9.95 -4.83 17.68
C ASP A 624 -8.93 -4.53 16.58
N ALA A 625 -9.06 -5.16 15.42
CA ALA A 625 -8.22 -4.84 14.26
C ALA A 625 -8.41 -3.41 13.75
N LEU A 626 -9.66 -2.88 13.81
CA LEU A 626 -9.98 -1.52 13.41
C LEU A 626 -9.65 -0.49 14.50
N ASP A 627 -9.57 -0.91 15.75
CA ASP A 627 -9.36 -0.02 16.91
C ASP A 627 -8.07 0.79 16.77
N LEU A 628 -6.95 0.15 16.43
CA LEU A 628 -5.68 0.83 16.18
C LEU A 628 -5.59 1.53 14.80
N CYS A 629 -6.69 1.68 14.06
CA CYS A 629 -6.70 2.54 12.87
C CYS A 629 -6.84 4.01 13.28
N LEU A 630 -5.82 4.81 13.00
CA LEU A 630 -5.76 6.23 13.33
C LEU A 630 -6.65 7.12 12.44
N SER A 631 -7.43 6.57 11.54
CA SER A 631 -8.29 7.30 10.59
C SER A 631 -7.56 8.43 9.81
N CYS A 632 -6.26 8.26 9.58
CA CYS A 632 -5.38 9.27 8.94
C CYS A 632 -5.62 9.44 7.44
N LYS A 633 -6.48 8.63 6.82
CA LYS A 633 -6.81 8.61 5.38
C LYS A 633 -5.63 8.35 4.43
N SER A 634 -4.42 8.16 4.91
CA SER A 634 -3.27 7.95 4.03
C SER A 634 -3.40 6.70 3.14
N CYS A 635 -4.15 5.69 3.57
CA CYS A 635 -4.47 4.56 2.69
C CYS A 635 -5.31 4.94 1.47
N LYS A 636 -6.12 5.99 1.52
CA LYS A 636 -6.90 6.46 0.38
C LYS A 636 -6.01 7.04 -0.73
N SER A 637 -4.93 7.73 -0.36
CA SER A 637 -4.00 8.37 -1.31
C SER A 637 -2.78 7.50 -1.64
N GLU A 638 -2.19 6.81 -0.65
CA GLU A 638 -0.96 6.03 -0.85
C GLU A 638 -1.20 4.59 -1.30
N CYS A 639 -2.40 4.00 -1.02
CA CYS A 639 -2.72 2.66 -1.51
C CYS A 639 -2.96 2.70 -3.02
N PRO A 640 -2.28 1.86 -3.81
CA PRO A 640 -2.42 1.87 -5.26
C PRO A 640 -3.85 1.61 -5.76
N THR A 641 -4.67 0.95 -4.92
CA THR A 641 -6.09 0.68 -5.21
C THR A 641 -7.05 1.60 -4.45
N GLY A 642 -6.54 2.56 -3.66
CA GLY A 642 -7.35 3.59 -3.00
C GLY A 642 -8.33 3.06 -1.94
N VAL A 643 -7.89 2.12 -1.10
CA VAL A 643 -8.70 1.61 0.03
C VAL A 643 -8.90 2.72 1.06
N ASP A 644 -10.15 3.05 1.42
CA ASP A 644 -10.46 4.05 2.43
C ASP A 644 -10.86 3.40 3.76
N MET A 645 -9.87 2.93 4.51
CA MET A 645 -10.10 2.24 5.78
C MET A 645 -10.72 3.14 6.85
N ALA A 646 -10.53 4.46 6.77
CA ALA A 646 -11.16 5.40 7.71
C ALA A 646 -12.69 5.39 7.55
N ALA A 647 -13.19 5.41 6.32
CA ALA A 647 -14.62 5.29 6.05
C ALA A 647 -15.17 3.92 6.47
N TYR A 648 -14.43 2.83 6.19
CA TYR A 648 -14.88 1.47 6.56
C TYR A 648 -14.91 1.28 8.08
N LYS A 649 -13.93 1.83 8.83
CA LYS A 649 -13.94 1.85 10.30
C LYS A 649 -15.16 2.60 10.83
N ALA A 650 -15.44 3.79 10.32
CA ALA A 650 -16.56 4.61 10.75
C ALA A 650 -17.90 3.89 10.50
N GLU A 651 -18.06 3.27 9.33
CA GLU A 651 -19.24 2.47 8.98
C GLU A 651 -19.38 1.25 9.89
N PHE A 652 -18.32 0.47 10.08
CA PHE A 652 -18.31 -0.67 10.98
C PHE A 652 -18.71 -0.27 12.41
N LEU A 653 -18.12 0.78 12.97
CA LEU A 653 -18.43 1.25 14.33
C LEU A 653 -19.86 1.78 14.46
N ALA A 654 -20.45 2.34 13.41
CA ALA A 654 -21.84 2.76 13.42
C ALA A 654 -22.75 1.54 13.64
N HIS A 655 -22.56 0.46 12.90
CA HIS A 655 -23.30 -0.78 13.02
C HIS A 655 -22.97 -1.57 14.31
N TYR A 656 -21.68 -1.62 14.70
CA TYR A 656 -21.25 -2.31 15.92
C TYR A 656 -21.96 -1.78 17.17
N TYR A 657 -22.14 -0.45 17.25
CA TYR A 657 -22.80 0.20 18.38
C TYR A 657 -24.32 0.39 18.18
N GLU A 658 -24.90 -0.12 17.12
CA GLU A 658 -26.35 -0.10 16.95
C GLU A 658 -27.03 -0.93 18.06
N GLY A 659 -27.89 -0.28 18.87
CA GLY A 659 -28.51 -0.88 20.04
C GLY A 659 -27.55 -1.09 21.24
N ARG A 660 -26.32 -0.64 21.19
CA ARG A 660 -25.32 -0.78 22.28
C ARG A 660 -24.89 0.60 22.79
N ARG A 661 -24.51 0.67 24.07
CA ARG A 661 -23.91 1.89 24.64
C ARG A 661 -22.47 2.02 24.18
N ARG A 662 -22.08 3.22 23.78
CA ARG A 662 -20.68 3.56 23.48
C ARG A 662 -19.91 3.83 24.78
N PRO A 663 -18.59 3.66 24.80
CA PRO A 663 -17.74 4.12 25.92
C PRO A 663 -17.95 5.61 26.19
N LEU A 664 -17.84 6.04 27.45
CA LEU A 664 -18.00 7.45 27.83
C LEU A 664 -17.06 8.37 27.06
N ARG A 665 -15.84 7.92 26.77
CA ARG A 665 -14.86 8.65 25.94
C ARG A 665 -15.41 9.02 24.57
N SER A 666 -16.21 8.16 23.95
CA SER A 666 -16.83 8.44 22.65
C SER A 666 -17.77 9.64 22.70
N TYR A 667 -18.49 9.83 23.78
CA TYR A 667 -19.36 11.01 23.98
C TYR A 667 -18.54 12.25 24.37
N ALA A 668 -17.49 12.10 25.19
CA ALA A 668 -16.63 13.19 25.59
C ALA A 668 -15.89 13.80 24.39
N PHE A 669 -15.22 12.99 23.60
CA PHE A 669 -14.45 13.45 22.44
C PHE A 669 -15.33 13.70 21.20
N GLY A 670 -16.31 12.83 20.94
CA GLY A 670 -17.22 12.97 19.79
C GLY A 670 -18.07 14.24 19.83
N LEU A 671 -18.46 14.67 21.02
CA LEU A 671 -19.31 15.85 21.23
C LEU A 671 -18.53 17.10 21.68
N ILE A 672 -17.23 17.19 21.36
CA ILE A 672 -16.34 18.27 21.81
C ILE A 672 -16.86 19.68 21.48
N ASN A 673 -17.58 19.84 20.37
CA ASN A 673 -18.16 21.11 20.00
C ASN A 673 -19.21 21.59 21.01
N TYR A 674 -20.00 20.68 21.58
CA TYR A 674 -20.99 21.02 22.62
C TYR A 674 -20.31 21.33 23.94
N TRP A 675 -19.31 20.52 24.33
CA TRP A 675 -18.57 20.77 25.56
C TRP A 675 -17.79 22.08 25.48
N GLY A 676 -17.18 22.38 24.33
CA GLY A 676 -16.52 23.66 24.08
C GLY A 676 -17.47 24.86 24.17
N ALA A 677 -18.69 24.72 23.61
CA ALA A 677 -19.71 25.75 23.70
C ALA A 677 -20.22 25.98 25.15
N MET A 678 -20.27 24.95 25.96
CA MET A 678 -20.58 25.06 27.39
C MET A 678 -19.42 25.69 28.17
N ALA A 679 -18.20 25.17 27.94
CA ALA A 679 -17.00 25.59 28.64
C ALA A 679 -16.66 27.11 28.38
N GLU A 680 -17.00 27.67 27.21
CA GLU A 680 -16.72 29.08 26.89
C GLU A 680 -17.47 30.05 27.81
N HIS A 681 -18.48 29.61 28.57
CA HIS A 681 -19.18 30.48 29.56
C HIS A 681 -18.42 30.57 30.88
N ALA A 682 -17.65 29.52 31.24
CA ALA A 682 -16.83 29.49 32.46
C ALA A 682 -15.49 28.73 32.23
N PRO A 683 -14.63 29.21 31.32
CA PRO A 683 -13.44 28.44 30.89
C PRO A 683 -12.45 28.23 32.05
N ARG A 684 -12.30 29.18 32.96
CA ARG A 684 -11.42 29.01 34.13
C ARG A 684 -11.89 27.89 35.05
N LEU A 685 -13.19 27.74 35.26
CA LEU A 685 -13.77 26.68 36.08
C LEU A 685 -13.62 25.31 35.39
N ALA A 686 -13.90 25.24 34.07
CA ALA A 686 -13.71 24.02 33.30
C ALA A 686 -12.22 23.56 33.34
N ASN A 687 -11.30 24.47 33.11
CA ASN A 687 -9.87 24.21 33.17
C ASN A 687 -9.39 23.78 34.56
N PHE A 688 -9.95 24.38 35.62
CA PHE A 688 -9.64 23.95 36.99
C PHE A 688 -9.98 22.46 37.19
N PHE A 689 -11.18 22.01 36.84
CA PHE A 689 -11.57 20.61 37.01
C PHE A 689 -10.74 19.68 36.12
N MET A 690 -10.37 20.11 34.93
CA MET A 690 -9.55 19.29 34.00
C MET A 690 -8.08 19.20 34.41
N ALA A 691 -7.56 20.17 35.17
CA ALA A 691 -6.14 20.23 35.53
C ALA A 691 -5.85 19.85 36.99
N ALA A 692 -6.73 20.22 37.92
CA ALA A 692 -6.48 20.07 39.35
C ALA A 692 -6.74 18.61 39.85
N PRO A 693 -5.78 17.96 40.49
CA PRO A 693 -6.03 16.71 41.21
C PRO A 693 -6.93 17.00 42.45
N PRO A 694 -7.85 16.07 42.84
CA PRO A 694 -8.09 14.74 42.26
C PRO A 694 -9.04 14.70 41.06
N PHE A 695 -9.67 15.83 40.70
CA PHE A 695 -10.69 15.89 39.65
C PHE A 695 -10.15 15.44 38.29
N SER A 696 -8.98 15.91 37.90
CA SER A 696 -8.36 15.51 36.62
C SER A 696 -8.08 14.00 36.56
N SER A 697 -7.65 13.39 37.67
CA SER A 697 -7.43 11.94 37.74
C SER A 697 -8.74 11.15 37.62
N LEU A 698 -9.82 11.64 38.27
CA LEU A 698 -11.14 11.03 38.17
C LEU A 698 -11.72 11.16 36.75
N ILE A 699 -11.58 12.33 36.12
CA ILE A 699 -12.02 12.55 34.73
C ILE A 699 -11.25 11.62 33.78
N LYS A 700 -9.92 11.55 33.89
CA LYS A 700 -9.10 10.66 33.06
C LYS A 700 -9.47 9.20 33.24
N TRP A 701 -9.69 8.76 34.48
CA TRP A 701 -10.14 7.40 34.78
C TRP A 701 -11.51 7.09 34.19
N ALA A 702 -12.48 7.99 34.37
CA ALA A 702 -13.85 7.81 33.85
C ALA A 702 -13.93 7.82 32.32
N LEU A 703 -13.04 8.55 31.66
CA LEU A 703 -12.96 8.65 30.20
C LEU A 703 -11.91 7.72 29.60
N ASP A 704 -11.26 6.90 30.42
CA ASP A 704 -10.19 5.98 29.99
C ASP A 704 -9.06 6.71 29.25
N VAL A 705 -8.67 7.88 29.76
CA VAL A 705 -7.55 8.70 29.25
C VAL A 705 -6.26 8.27 29.91
N ALA A 706 -5.18 8.22 29.15
CA ALA A 706 -3.84 7.92 29.66
C ALA A 706 -3.42 8.91 30.75
N PRO A 707 -2.89 8.46 31.89
CA PRO A 707 -2.44 9.34 32.99
C PRO A 707 -1.40 10.36 32.54
N GLU A 708 -0.55 10.02 31.60
CA GLU A 708 0.54 10.81 31.04
C GLU A 708 0.03 12.00 30.20
N ARG A 709 -1.18 11.90 29.65
CA ARG A 709 -1.76 12.93 28.80
C ARG A 709 -2.38 14.07 29.61
N ARG A 710 -2.15 15.28 29.15
CA ARG A 710 -2.84 16.47 29.64
C ARG A 710 -4.01 16.79 28.72
N LEU A 711 -5.21 16.97 29.29
CA LEU A 711 -6.37 17.42 28.52
C LEU A 711 -6.13 18.87 28.07
N PRO A 712 -6.43 19.22 26.79
CA PRO A 712 -6.24 20.58 26.28
C PRO A 712 -7.07 21.61 27.06
N ALA A 713 -6.44 22.73 27.42
CA ALA A 713 -7.12 23.80 28.16
C ALA A 713 -8.00 24.66 27.24
N PHE A 714 -9.23 24.96 27.67
CA PHE A 714 -10.07 25.92 26.97
C PHE A 714 -9.50 27.33 27.06
N ALA A 715 -9.51 28.05 25.95
CA ALA A 715 -9.10 29.42 25.89
C ALA A 715 -9.99 30.33 26.77
N ALA A 716 -9.42 31.37 27.38
CA ALA A 716 -10.15 32.30 28.21
C ALA A 716 -11.33 33.02 27.48
N ARG A 717 -11.21 33.13 26.16
CA ARG A 717 -12.23 33.66 25.26
C ARG A 717 -12.15 32.94 23.94
N SER A 718 -13.24 32.32 23.45
CA SER A 718 -13.28 31.67 22.14
C SER A 718 -13.08 32.68 21.01
N PHE A 719 -12.52 32.18 19.87
CA PHE A 719 -12.33 33.04 18.69
C PHE A 719 -13.63 33.69 18.24
N ARG A 720 -14.68 32.89 18.06
CA ARG A 720 -15.99 33.37 17.62
C ARG A 720 -16.54 34.49 18.50
N ARG A 721 -16.51 34.29 19.82
CA ARG A 721 -16.97 35.32 20.77
C ARG A 721 -16.11 36.59 20.72
N GLY A 722 -14.81 36.42 20.51
CA GLY A 722 -13.86 37.52 20.32
C GLY A 722 -14.15 38.32 19.05
N PHE A 723 -14.29 37.62 17.94
CA PHE A 723 -14.54 38.22 16.62
C PHE A 723 -15.85 38.99 16.55
N LEU A 724 -16.95 38.35 17.00
CA LEU A 724 -18.28 38.97 16.97
C LEU A 724 -18.38 40.23 17.90
N ALA A 725 -17.65 40.28 19.00
CA ALA A 725 -17.61 41.41 19.88
C ALA A 725 -16.72 42.58 19.37
N GLY A 726 -15.76 42.27 18.49
CA GLY A 726 -14.90 43.30 17.85
C GLY A 726 -15.56 44.03 16.68
N GLN A 727 -16.66 43.49 16.14
CA GLN A 727 -17.45 44.17 15.10
C GLN A 727 -18.27 45.31 15.74
N LYS A 728 -17.92 46.56 15.43
CA LYS A 728 -18.68 47.71 15.90
C LYS A 728 -20.15 47.69 15.47
N PRO A 729 -21.12 48.18 16.27
CA PRO A 729 -22.54 48.17 15.94
C PRO A 729 -22.87 48.85 14.61
N GLU A 730 -22.17 49.93 14.24
CA GLU A 730 -22.35 50.69 12.99
C GLU A 730 -22.00 49.87 11.74
N ALA A 731 -20.96 49.05 11.78
CA ALA A 731 -20.61 48.17 10.67
C ALA A 731 -21.61 46.98 10.52
N ARG A 732 -22.31 46.62 11.60
CA ARG A 732 -23.39 45.62 11.57
C ARG A 732 -24.65 46.15 10.88
N SER A 733 -25.02 47.42 11.13
CA SER A 733 -26.20 48.07 10.52
C SER A 733 -26.01 48.22 9.01
N GLN A 734 -24.86 48.76 8.58
CA GLN A 734 -24.54 48.96 7.16
C GLN A 734 -24.46 47.62 6.38
N LYS A 735 -23.94 46.55 6.99
CA LYS A 735 -23.89 45.20 6.38
C LYS A 735 -25.30 44.56 6.31
N ALA A 736 -26.19 44.86 7.27
CA ALA A 736 -27.56 44.35 7.27
C ALA A 736 -28.42 45.08 6.23
N GLU A 737 -28.26 46.41 6.10
CA GLU A 737 -28.97 47.24 5.13
C GLU A 737 -28.54 46.95 3.70
N ALA A 738 -27.25 46.73 3.43
CA ALA A 738 -26.75 46.29 2.13
C ALA A 738 -27.24 44.90 1.73
N ARG A 739 -27.53 44.04 2.71
CA ARG A 739 -28.13 42.70 2.46
C ARG A 739 -29.62 42.78 2.16
N SER A 740 -30.38 43.59 2.90
CA SER A 740 -31.80 43.83 2.62
C SER A 740 -32.00 44.43 1.23
N GLN A 741 -31.21 45.44 0.86
CA GLN A 741 -31.26 46.05 -0.48
C GLN A 741 -30.90 45.04 -1.61
N LYS A 742 -30.01 44.12 -1.36
CA LYS A 742 -29.67 43.06 -2.35
C LYS A 742 -30.75 41.96 -2.47
N GLN A 743 -31.46 41.67 -1.38
CA GLN A 743 -32.59 40.75 -1.41
C GLN A 743 -33.81 41.38 -2.11
N GLU A 744 -34.07 42.66 -1.92
CA GLU A 744 -35.11 43.40 -2.63
C GLU A 744 -34.77 43.61 -4.12
N ALA A 745 -33.49 43.80 -4.47
CA ALA A 745 -33.06 43.91 -5.86
C ALA A 745 -33.15 42.57 -6.64
N SER A 746 -33.04 41.42 -5.96
CA SER A 746 -33.17 40.10 -6.56
C SER A 746 -34.61 39.63 -6.83
N SER A 747 -35.58 40.39 -6.30
CA SER A 747 -37.02 40.10 -6.46
C SER A 747 -37.72 40.90 -7.56
N LYS A 748 -37.03 41.83 -8.23
CA LYS A 748 -37.55 42.60 -9.36
C LYS A 748 -37.00 42.13 -10.67
N GLN A 749 -37.89 41.84 -11.63
CA GLN A 749 -37.57 41.45 -13.00
C GLN A 749 -36.78 42.56 -13.76
N PRO A 750 -35.96 42.22 -14.75
CA PRO A 750 -35.13 43.19 -15.44
C PRO A 750 -35.95 44.09 -16.38
N GLU A 751 -36.03 45.36 -16.11
CA GLU A 751 -36.31 46.39 -17.12
C GLU A 751 -34.98 46.94 -17.66
N GLU A 752 -34.96 47.06 -18.99
CA GLU A 752 -33.86 47.63 -19.77
C GLU A 752 -33.50 49.04 -19.28
N LEU A 753 -32.23 49.27 -18.93
CA LEU A 753 -31.69 50.65 -18.77
C LEU A 753 -30.30 50.77 -19.38
N ALA A 754 -30.18 51.81 -20.20
CA ALA A 754 -29.04 52.22 -20.98
C ALA A 754 -27.71 52.45 -20.20
N PRO A 755 -26.57 52.47 -20.91
CA PRO A 755 -25.24 52.46 -20.31
C PRO A 755 -24.75 53.86 -19.92
N SER A 756 -24.70 54.15 -18.63
CA SER A 756 -23.82 55.18 -18.10
C SER A 756 -23.69 55.04 -16.57
N ALA A 757 -22.77 54.20 -16.13
CA ALA A 757 -22.28 54.25 -14.75
C ALA A 757 -20.78 53.96 -14.74
N GLN A 758 -19.99 54.87 -14.26
CA GLN A 758 -18.59 54.68 -13.91
C GLN A 758 -18.40 53.46 -13.03
N PRO A 759 -17.35 52.63 -13.21
CA PRO A 759 -17.13 51.49 -12.36
C PRO A 759 -16.79 51.96 -10.96
N LEU A 760 -17.67 51.66 -10.01
CA LEU A 760 -17.34 51.70 -8.59
C LEU A 760 -16.14 50.79 -8.36
N ALA A 761 -15.12 51.27 -7.67
CA ALA A 761 -13.98 50.47 -7.24
C ALA A 761 -14.47 49.15 -6.59
N PRO A 762 -13.95 47.98 -6.99
CA PRO A 762 -14.43 46.73 -6.44
C PRO A 762 -14.19 46.71 -4.92
N GLY A 763 -15.28 46.62 -4.15
CA GLY A 763 -15.22 46.48 -2.69
C GLY A 763 -14.40 45.21 -2.34
N PRO A 764 -13.86 45.08 -1.13
CA PRO A 764 -13.02 43.98 -0.72
C PRO A 764 -13.73 42.66 -0.99
N ARG A 765 -13.02 41.70 -1.64
CA ARG A 765 -13.53 40.37 -1.94
C ARG A 765 -13.86 39.64 -0.62
N ARG A 766 -15.06 39.10 -0.50
CA ARG A 766 -15.51 38.41 0.72
C ARG A 766 -14.98 36.99 0.82
N VAL A 767 -14.65 36.57 2.05
CA VAL A 767 -14.27 35.20 2.40
C VAL A 767 -14.93 34.80 3.71
N LEU A 768 -15.39 33.57 3.81
CA LEU A 768 -15.93 32.99 5.03
C LEU A 768 -14.85 32.15 5.73
N LEU A 769 -14.37 32.63 6.89
CA LEU A 769 -13.45 31.83 7.71
C LEU A 769 -14.24 30.79 8.52
N TRP A 770 -13.85 29.52 8.43
CA TRP A 770 -14.45 28.41 9.16
C TRP A 770 -13.85 28.29 10.57
N PRO A 771 -14.59 28.61 11.65
CA PRO A 771 -14.10 28.52 13.02
C PRO A 771 -14.23 27.07 13.52
N ASP A 772 -13.28 26.20 13.17
CA ASP A 772 -13.25 24.84 13.66
C ASP A 772 -13.14 24.76 15.18
N CYS A 773 -13.45 23.59 15.77
CA CYS A 773 -13.51 23.44 17.23
C CYS A 773 -12.16 23.70 17.89
N SER A 774 -11.06 23.30 17.26
CA SER A 774 -9.70 23.42 17.79
C SER A 774 -9.27 24.87 17.87
N ASN A 775 -9.39 25.59 16.77
CA ASN A 775 -8.99 26.98 16.64
C ASN A 775 -10.05 27.97 17.19
N ASN A 776 -11.25 27.49 17.53
CA ASN A 776 -12.25 28.31 18.23
C ASN A 776 -12.11 28.23 19.75
N TYR A 777 -11.96 27.03 20.31
CA TYR A 777 -12.04 26.80 21.76
C TYR A 777 -10.70 26.65 22.47
N PHE A 778 -9.66 26.16 21.78
CA PHE A 778 -8.36 25.84 22.38
C PHE A 778 -7.25 26.78 21.91
N HIS A 779 -7.18 27.11 20.62
CA HIS A 779 -6.12 27.91 20.00
C HIS A 779 -6.68 29.11 19.20
N PRO A 780 -7.43 30.06 19.84
CA PRO A 780 -8.06 31.17 19.12
C PRO A 780 -7.05 32.13 18.48
N GLU A 781 -5.77 32.09 18.89
CA GLU A 781 -4.67 32.83 18.28
C GLU A 781 -4.47 32.48 16.82
N VAL A 782 -4.59 31.19 16.44
CA VAL A 782 -4.47 30.73 15.05
C VAL A 782 -5.53 31.36 14.15
N ALA A 783 -6.78 31.37 14.61
CA ALA A 783 -7.87 31.96 13.84
C ALA A 783 -7.77 33.49 13.75
N ARG A 784 -7.25 34.16 14.79
CA ARG A 784 -6.96 35.60 14.73
C ARG A 784 -5.85 35.93 13.75
N ALA A 785 -4.77 35.17 13.77
CA ALA A 785 -3.69 35.28 12.81
C ALA A 785 -4.17 35.10 11.37
N ALA A 786 -5.04 34.09 11.13
CA ALA A 786 -5.63 33.88 9.81
C ALA A 786 -6.50 35.09 9.36
N VAL A 787 -7.26 35.73 10.26
CA VAL A 787 -8.00 36.93 9.93
C VAL A 787 -7.02 38.04 9.50
N ALA A 788 -5.96 38.31 10.27
CA ALA A 788 -4.97 39.33 9.94
C ALA A 788 -4.29 39.06 8.56
N VAL A 789 -3.96 37.83 8.27
CA VAL A 789 -3.38 37.44 6.97
C VAL A 789 -4.36 37.65 5.82
N LEU A 790 -5.62 37.25 5.99
CA LEU A 790 -6.65 37.39 4.94
C LEU A 790 -7.02 38.86 4.70
N GLU A 791 -7.10 39.68 5.77
CA GLU A 791 -7.35 41.11 5.66
C GLU A 791 -6.17 41.82 5.00
N HIS A 792 -4.93 41.45 5.34
CA HIS A 792 -3.74 41.95 4.65
C HIS A 792 -3.75 41.59 3.16
N ALA A 793 -4.23 40.40 2.81
CA ALA A 793 -4.41 39.94 1.42
C ALA A 793 -5.59 40.65 0.69
N GLY A 794 -6.27 41.62 1.32
CA GLY A 794 -7.33 42.42 0.73
C GLY A 794 -8.73 41.76 0.77
N PHE A 795 -8.96 40.79 1.63
CA PHE A 795 -10.26 40.13 1.79
C PHE A 795 -11.03 40.66 3.00
N ALA A 796 -12.35 40.83 2.86
CA ALA A 796 -13.24 41.05 3.99
C ALA A 796 -13.61 39.70 4.62
N VAL A 797 -13.19 39.47 5.85
CA VAL A 797 -13.40 38.22 6.54
C VAL A 797 -14.71 38.20 7.30
N ASP A 798 -15.53 37.18 7.05
CA ASP A 798 -16.74 36.90 7.83
C ASP A 798 -16.62 35.47 8.43
N ILE A 799 -17.52 35.17 9.40
CA ILE A 799 -17.66 33.82 9.96
C ILE A 799 -19.12 33.38 9.89
N PRO A 800 -19.41 32.05 9.89
CA PRO A 800 -20.80 31.58 9.96
C PRO A 800 -21.55 32.22 11.15
N ARG A 801 -22.80 32.64 10.94
CA ARG A 801 -23.62 33.22 12.02
C ARG A 801 -23.95 32.20 13.10
N GLU A 802 -24.16 30.96 12.71
CA GLU A 802 -24.51 29.85 13.58
C GLU A 802 -23.27 29.10 14.09
N ARG A 803 -23.42 28.33 15.15
CA ARG A 803 -22.36 27.45 15.65
C ARG A 803 -22.38 26.14 14.90
N LEU A 804 -21.60 26.08 13.83
CA LEU A 804 -21.49 24.91 13.00
C LEU A 804 -20.27 24.08 13.39
N CYS A 805 -20.32 22.76 13.10
CA CYS A 805 -19.22 21.84 13.31
C CYS A 805 -19.17 20.83 12.17
N CYS A 806 -17.99 20.58 11.60
CA CYS A 806 -17.80 19.61 10.52
C CYS A 806 -18.16 18.17 10.90
N GLY A 807 -18.22 17.84 12.20
CA GLY A 807 -18.55 16.51 12.70
C GLY A 807 -17.36 15.53 12.73
N ARG A 808 -16.13 15.94 12.42
CA ARG A 808 -14.95 15.04 12.36
C ARG A 808 -14.85 14.08 13.55
N PRO A 809 -14.96 14.50 14.82
CA PRO A 809 -14.87 13.59 15.95
C PRO A 809 -15.99 12.56 16.00
N LEU A 810 -17.15 12.84 15.42
CA LEU A 810 -18.27 11.89 15.36
C LEU A 810 -17.99 10.72 14.43
N TYR A 811 -17.25 10.95 13.32
CA TYR A 811 -16.87 9.88 12.40
C TYR A 811 -15.94 8.89 13.08
N ASP A 812 -14.94 9.38 13.81
CA ASP A 812 -13.92 8.54 14.45
C ASP A 812 -14.54 7.56 15.46
N HIS A 813 -15.68 7.93 16.04
CA HIS A 813 -16.45 7.11 16.97
C HIS A 813 -17.66 6.42 16.32
N GLY A 814 -17.83 6.43 14.99
CA GLY A 814 -18.95 5.81 14.29
C GLY A 814 -20.33 6.40 14.59
N MET A 815 -20.40 7.67 15.02
CA MET A 815 -21.68 8.38 15.27
C MET A 815 -22.22 8.99 13.97
N LEU A 816 -22.34 8.17 12.92
CA LEU A 816 -22.58 8.65 11.54
C LEU A 816 -23.93 9.35 11.36
N THR A 817 -24.98 8.91 12.06
CA THR A 817 -26.27 9.59 12.02
C THR A 817 -26.18 11.03 12.56
N ALA A 818 -25.43 11.24 13.65
CA ALA A 818 -25.23 12.56 14.21
C ALA A 818 -24.33 13.44 13.30
N ALA A 819 -23.29 12.81 12.72
CA ALA A 819 -22.40 13.47 11.77
C ALA A 819 -23.16 13.95 10.52
N LYS A 820 -24.03 13.10 9.96
CA LYS A 820 -24.87 13.46 8.80
C LYS A 820 -25.76 14.65 9.09
N ARG A 821 -26.40 14.70 10.28
CA ARG A 821 -27.20 15.84 10.69
C ARG A 821 -26.39 17.15 10.74
N ARG A 822 -25.12 17.09 11.24
CA ARG A 822 -24.24 18.26 11.22
C ARG A 822 -23.98 18.78 9.82
N LEU A 823 -23.81 17.90 8.86
CA LEU A 823 -23.61 18.29 7.47
C LEU A 823 -24.86 18.89 6.86
N VAL A 824 -26.06 18.38 7.21
CA VAL A 824 -27.35 19.00 6.81
C VAL A 824 -27.43 20.42 7.38
N ASP A 825 -27.19 20.58 8.70
CA ASP A 825 -27.18 21.90 9.35
C ASP A 825 -26.25 22.88 8.61
N ILE A 826 -25.07 22.41 8.17
CA ILE A 826 -24.09 23.23 7.41
C ILE A 826 -24.63 23.62 6.02
N LEU A 827 -25.15 22.64 5.27
CA LEU A 827 -25.69 22.90 3.92
C LEU A 827 -26.87 23.88 3.95
N GLU A 828 -27.74 23.77 4.96
CA GLU A 828 -28.87 24.67 5.15
C GLU A 828 -28.44 26.08 5.58
N SER A 829 -27.59 26.16 6.61
CA SER A 829 -27.14 27.43 7.18
C SER A 829 -26.26 28.26 6.21
N LEU A 830 -25.47 27.57 5.39
CA LEU A 830 -24.55 28.18 4.43
C LEU A 830 -25.10 28.20 3.00
N ARG A 831 -26.35 27.81 2.76
CA ARG A 831 -26.95 27.76 1.41
C ARG A 831 -26.66 29.03 0.60
N GLY A 832 -26.95 30.21 1.15
CA GLY A 832 -26.72 31.47 0.45
C GLY A 832 -25.25 31.74 0.09
N GLU A 833 -24.33 31.36 0.96
CA GLU A 833 -22.88 31.53 0.72
C GLU A 833 -22.39 30.46 -0.32
N ILE A 834 -22.94 29.25 -0.26
CA ILE A 834 -22.61 28.20 -1.23
C ILE A 834 -23.12 28.57 -2.62
N GLU A 835 -24.35 29.05 -2.73
CA GLU A 835 -24.95 29.49 -3.99
C GLU A 835 -24.25 30.73 -4.58
N ALA A 836 -23.81 31.64 -3.73
CA ALA A 836 -23.04 32.84 -4.10
C ALA A 836 -21.59 32.52 -4.52
N GLY A 837 -21.11 31.30 -4.29
CA GLY A 837 -19.73 30.93 -4.58
C GLY A 837 -18.70 31.55 -3.62
N THR A 838 -19.11 31.97 -2.40
CA THR A 838 -18.20 32.55 -1.40
C THR A 838 -17.17 31.52 -0.98
N PRO A 839 -15.85 31.79 -1.08
CA PRO A 839 -14.83 30.87 -0.60
C PRO A 839 -14.97 30.61 0.90
N ILE A 840 -14.83 29.36 1.32
CA ILE A 840 -14.83 28.95 2.72
C ILE A 840 -13.40 28.49 3.07
N VAL A 841 -12.73 29.27 3.92
CA VAL A 841 -11.35 29.02 4.32
C VAL A 841 -11.30 28.36 5.68
N GLY A 842 -10.63 27.22 5.79
CA GLY A 842 -10.42 26.50 7.04
C GLY A 842 -8.96 26.44 7.45
N LEU A 843 -8.74 26.15 8.73
CA LEU A 843 -7.43 26.15 9.37
C LEU A 843 -7.03 24.79 9.92
N GLU A 844 -7.99 23.89 10.11
CA GLU A 844 -7.74 22.53 10.57
C GLU A 844 -7.91 21.54 9.40
N PRO A 845 -6.83 20.88 8.95
CA PRO A 845 -6.87 20.01 7.79
C PRO A 845 -7.89 18.87 7.91
N SER A 846 -8.07 18.33 9.10
CA SER A 846 -9.04 17.28 9.36
C SER A 846 -10.49 17.74 9.19
N CYS A 847 -10.80 19.02 9.44
CA CYS A 847 -12.12 19.61 9.19
C CYS A 847 -12.38 19.83 7.71
N ILE A 848 -11.43 20.39 6.97
CA ILE A 848 -11.60 20.65 5.52
C ILE A 848 -11.71 19.35 4.75
N SER A 849 -10.98 18.32 5.16
CA SER A 849 -11.11 16.99 4.54
C SER A 849 -12.52 16.41 4.61
N VAL A 850 -13.31 16.76 5.66
CA VAL A 850 -14.72 16.33 5.77
C VAL A 850 -15.56 16.90 4.63
N PHE A 851 -15.38 18.16 4.28
CA PHE A 851 -16.14 18.78 3.19
C PHE A 851 -15.78 18.20 1.81
N ARG A 852 -14.56 17.69 1.66
CA ARG A 852 -14.10 17.12 0.40
C ARG A 852 -14.37 15.61 0.24
N ASP A 853 -14.58 14.89 1.33
CA ASP A 853 -14.72 13.45 1.32
C ASP A 853 -16.04 12.98 1.94
N GLU A 854 -16.20 13.06 3.25
CA GLU A 854 -17.36 12.51 3.95
C GLU A 854 -18.66 13.18 3.52
N LEU A 855 -18.65 14.49 3.25
CA LEU A 855 -19.81 15.22 2.73
C LEU A 855 -20.32 14.59 1.42
N ILE A 856 -19.42 14.31 0.49
CA ILE A 856 -19.76 13.72 -0.81
C ILE A 856 -20.22 12.27 -0.65
N ARG A 857 -19.66 11.52 0.32
CA ARG A 857 -20.12 10.17 0.62
C ARG A 857 -21.52 10.12 1.21
N PHE A 858 -21.92 11.13 1.99
CA PHE A 858 -23.28 11.22 2.50
C PHE A 858 -24.30 11.75 1.50
N PHE A 859 -23.85 12.61 0.60
CA PHE A 859 -24.69 13.34 -0.34
C PHE A 859 -24.07 13.33 -1.76
N PRO A 860 -23.93 12.16 -2.39
CA PRO A 860 -23.21 12.04 -3.65
C PRO A 860 -23.90 12.79 -4.81
N ASP A 861 -25.22 12.95 -4.75
CA ASP A 861 -26.02 13.58 -5.80
C ASP A 861 -26.47 15.00 -5.49
N ASP A 862 -26.17 15.49 -4.28
CA ASP A 862 -26.57 16.85 -3.87
C ASP A 862 -25.67 17.92 -4.50
N PRO A 863 -26.21 18.84 -5.31
CA PRO A 863 -25.44 19.90 -5.95
C PRO A 863 -24.85 20.92 -4.96
N LEU A 864 -25.48 21.18 -3.80
CA LEU A 864 -24.94 22.05 -2.76
C LEU A 864 -23.72 21.42 -2.10
N ALA A 865 -23.79 20.11 -1.81
CA ALA A 865 -22.66 19.36 -1.27
C ALA A 865 -21.45 19.39 -2.23
N ARG A 866 -21.67 19.22 -3.53
CA ARG A 866 -20.60 19.33 -4.54
C ARG A 866 -20.01 20.72 -4.62
N ARG A 867 -20.83 21.78 -4.58
CA ARG A 867 -20.35 23.18 -4.55
C ARG A 867 -19.55 23.45 -3.27
N LEU A 868 -20.07 23.10 -2.11
CA LEU A 868 -19.35 23.27 -0.84
C LEU A 868 -17.99 22.56 -0.84
N SER A 869 -17.93 21.33 -1.36
CA SER A 869 -16.69 20.58 -1.50
C SER A 869 -15.62 21.30 -2.33
N GLN A 870 -16.03 22.04 -3.37
CA GLN A 870 -15.12 22.81 -4.23
C GLN A 870 -14.75 24.18 -3.65
N GLN A 871 -15.62 24.78 -2.83
CA GLN A 871 -15.43 26.10 -2.21
C GLN A 871 -14.66 26.03 -0.89
N ALA A 872 -14.64 24.84 -0.23
CA ALA A 872 -13.92 24.64 1.01
C ALA A 872 -12.43 24.46 0.74
N LEU A 873 -11.63 25.46 1.09
CA LEU A 873 -10.20 25.51 0.85
C LEU A 873 -9.44 25.61 2.18
N PHE A 874 -8.26 25.02 2.25
CA PHE A 874 -7.32 25.30 3.31
C PHE A 874 -6.70 26.70 3.11
N LEU A 875 -6.23 27.35 4.16
CA LEU A 875 -5.71 28.72 4.08
C LEU A 875 -4.63 28.89 2.99
N THR A 876 -3.67 27.98 2.93
CA THR A 876 -2.57 28.04 1.97
C THR A 876 -3.03 27.83 0.54
N GLU A 877 -3.93 26.87 0.31
CA GLU A 877 -4.57 26.66 -0.99
C GLU A 877 -5.33 27.90 -1.46
N PHE A 878 -6.02 28.57 -0.55
CA PHE A 878 -6.74 29.80 -0.86
C PHE A 878 -5.79 30.93 -1.28
N LEU A 879 -4.70 31.13 -0.53
CA LEU A 879 -3.70 32.16 -0.83
C LEU A 879 -3.00 31.91 -2.18
N VAL A 880 -2.61 30.66 -2.46
CA VAL A 880 -2.00 30.29 -3.75
C VAL A 880 -2.99 30.48 -4.90
N LYS A 881 -4.22 29.99 -4.75
CA LYS A 881 -5.27 30.08 -5.77
C LYS A 881 -5.66 31.52 -6.11
N THR A 882 -5.57 32.43 -5.15
CA THR A 882 -5.88 33.85 -5.33
C THR A 882 -4.68 34.70 -5.72
N GLY A 883 -3.46 34.13 -5.72
CA GLY A 883 -2.23 34.85 -6.02
C GLY A 883 -1.83 35.87 -4.96
N THR A 884 -2.25 35.65 -3.70
CA THR A 884 -2.08 36.61 -2.59
C THR A 884 -1.13 36.11 -1.52
N VAL A 885 -0.21 35.22 -1.87
CA VAL A 885 0.83 34.73 -0.95
C VAL A 885 1.79 35.86 -0.59
N PRO A 886 1.93 36.26 0.70
CA PRO A 886 2.82 37.33 1.09
C PRO A 886 4.29 36.89 1.05
N ALA A 887 5.17 37.69 0.50
CA ALA A 887 6.62 37.51 0.59
C ALA A 887 7.16 38.20 1.85
N LEU A 888 7.72 37.45 2.80
CA LEU A 888 7.93 37.96 4.17
C LEU A 888 9.39 38.20 4.55
N GLY A 889 10.37 37.66 3.80
CA GLY A 889 11.81 37.86 4.05
C GLY A 889 12.28 37.40 5.45
N MET A 890 11.60 36.41 6.04
CA MET A 890 12.01 35.84 7.35
C MET A 890 13.35 35.12 7.21
N ARG A 891 14.09 35.03 8.30
CA ARG A 891 15.37 34.29 8.36
C ARG A 891 15.32 33.22 9.43
N GLY A 892 16.00 32.10 9.18
CA GLY A 892 16.11 30.97 10.10
C GLY A 892 15.69 29.65 9.47
N ARG A 893 15.64 28.61 10.30
CA ARG A 893 15.28 27.25 9.88
C ARG A 893 13.89 26.88 10.34
N ALA A 894 13.18 26.10 9.54
CA ALA A 894 11.89 25.55 9.91
C ALA A 894 11.85 24.05 9.62
N ILE A 895 11.41 23.27 10.61
CA ILE A 895 11.03 21.87 10.42
C ILE A 895 9.53 21.83 10.19
N VAL A 896 9.12 21.28 9.05
CA VAL A 896 7.72 21.18 8.64
C VAL A 896 7.27 19.73 8.79
N HIS A 897 6.22 19.51 9.60
CA HIS A 897 5.52 18.24 9.68
C HIS A 897 4.16 18.35 9.00
N PRO A 898 4.01 17.88 7.74
CA PRO A 898 2.72 17.91 7.07
C PRO A 898 1.70 17.03 7.78
N HIS A 899 0.50 17.55 8.01
CA HIS A 899 -0.57 16.79 8.62
C HIS A 899 -1.04 15.65 7.69
N CYS A 900 -1.42 14.50 8.25
CA CYS A 900 -1.80 13.33 7.45
C CYS A 900 -2.98 13.60 6.49
N HIS A 901 -3.98 14.42 6.88
CA HIS A 901 -5.08 14.82 6.00
C HIS A 901 -4.67 15.83 4.91
N GLU A 902 -3.63 16.65 5.14
CA GLU A 902 -3.03 17.48 4.08
C GLU A 902 -2.46 16.59 2.98
N ARG A 903 -1.65 15.60 3.35
CA ARG A 903 -1.09 14.62 2.40
C ARG A 903 -2.16 13.79 1.69
N ALA A 904 -3.27 13.47 2.36
CA ALA A 904 -4.28 12.56 1.84
C ALA A 904 -5.39 13.22 1.02
N SER A 905 -5.76 14.48 1.34
CA SER A 905 -7.01 15.09 0.83
C SER A 905 -6.90 16.56 0.45
N LEU A 906 -5.77 17.23 0.76
CA LEU A 906 -5.50 18.63 0.45
C LEU A 906 -4.29 18.75 -0.48
N CYS A 907 -3.85 19.97 -0.77
CA CYS A 907 -2.70 20.23 -1.63
C CYS A 907 -1.46 20.59 -0.80
N LEU A 908 -0.60 19.62 -0.52
CA LEU A 908 0.65 19.84 0.21
C LEU A 908 1.61 20.78 -0.55
N ASP A 909 1.60 20.76 -1.89
CA ASP A 909 2.47 21.62 -2.70
C ASP A 909 2.15 23.11 -2.47
N ASP A 910 0.87 23.47 -2.27
CA ASP A 910 0.45 24.83 -1.96
C ASP A 910 0.93 25.26 -0.56
N ASP A 911 0.87 24.35 0.40
CA ASP A 911 1.38 24.60 1.76
C ASP A 911 2.89 24.88 1.73
N LEU A 912 3.65 24.07 1.01
CA LEU A 912 5.08 24.25 0.84
C LEU A 912 5.43 25.52 0.04
N ALA A 913 4.63 25.90 -0.95
CA ALA A 913 4.82 27.14 -1.70
C ALA A 913 4.66 28.38 -0.80
N VAL A 914 3.62 28.40 0.05
CA VAL A 914 3.41 29.46 1.03
C VAL A 914 4.53 29.52 2.05
N LEU A 915 4.97 28.35 2.56
CA LEU A 915 6.07 28.28 3.53
C LEU A 915 7.40 28.74 2.93
N LYS A 916 7.69 28.41 1.67
CA LYS A 916 8.89 28.91 0.96
C LYS A 916 8.87 30.44 0.80
N ALA A 917 7.69 31.04 0.54
CA ALA A 917 7.54 32.49 0.42
C ALA A 917 7.83 33.23 1.73
N THR A 918 7.85 32.57 2.88
CA THR A 918 8.28 33.16 4.15
C THR A 918 9.76 33.53 4.16
N GLY A 919 10.60 32.89 3.37
CA GLY A 919 12.06 33.05 3.34
C GLY A 919 12.83 32.17 4.31
N LEU A 920 12.16 31.25 5.02
CA LEU A 920 12.79 30.29 5.91
C LEU A 920 13.40 29.11 5.14
N GLU A 921 14.50 28.56 5.65
CA GLU A 921 15.09 27.32 5.19
C GLU A 921 14.24 26.15 5.69
N LEU A 922 13.56 25.43 4.79
CA LEU A 922 12.60 24.39 5.13
C LEU A 922 13.21 22.98 5.12
N THR A 923 13.01 22.24 6.20
CA THR A 923 13.21 20.79 6.27
C THR A 923 11.84 20.13 6.41
N VAL A 924 11.39 19.43 5.36
CA VAL A 924 10.09 18.74 5.36
C VAL A 924 10.29 17.32 5.82
N LEU A 925 9.65 16.93 6.94
CA LEU A 925 9.79 15.58 7.48
C LEU A 925 8.90 14.59 6.74
N ASP A 926 9.46 13.43 6.40
CA ASP A 926 8.68 12.24 6.00
C ASP A 926 8.34 11.38 7.23
N ALA A 927 7.76 12.01 8.22
CA ALA A 927 7.42 11.39 9.50
C ALA A 927 6.08 10.62 9.50
N GLY A 928 5.31 10.71 8.44
CA GLY A 928 3.98 10.10 8.34
C GLY A 928 2.98 10.74 9.31
N CYS A 929 2.40 9.93 10.19
CA CYS A 929 1.44 10.38 11.21
C CYS A 929 2.17 10.76 12.51
N CYS A 930 1.67 11.77 13.23
CA CYS A 930 2.20 12.15 14.53
C CYS A 930 1.86 11.16 15.67
N GLY A 931 0.88 10.27 15.46
CA GLY A 931 0.40 9.29 16.44
C GLY A 931 -0.76 9.76 17.31
N MET A 932 -1.09 11.05 17.39
CA MET A 932 -2.17 11.55 18.24
C MET A 932 -3.57 11.28 17.67
N ALA A 933 -3.82 11.60 16.42
CA ALA A 933 -5.07 11.35 15.67
C ALA A 933 -6.35 11.60 16.48
N GLY A 934 -6.64 12.83 16.83
CA GLY A 934 -7.82 13.23 17.62
C GLY A 934 -7.80 12.63 19.03
N ALA A 935 -8.80 11.83 19.38
CA ALA A 935 -8.91 11.18 20.68
C ALA A 935 -7.94 10.02 20.87
N PHE A 936 -7.52 9.36 19.77
CA PHE A 936 -6.74 8.11 19.79
C PHE A 936 -5.52 8.17 20.74
N GLY A 937 -4.68 9.19 20.61
CA GLY A 937 -3.48 9.32 21.43
C GLY A 937 -3.72 9.72 22.90
N PHE A 938 -4.95 10.09 23.24
CA PHE A 938 -5.36 10.32 24.64
C PHE A 938 -5.85 9.05 25.32
N GLU A 939 -6.33 8.08 24.57
CA GLU A 939 -6.87 6.83 25.14
C GLU A 939 -5.75 5.98 25.78
N ARG A 940 -6.04 5.38 26.92
CA ARG A 940 -5.05 4.64 27.72
C ARG A 940 -4.43 3.49 26.96
N ASP A 941 -5.26 2.68 26.32
CA ASP A 941 -4.83 1.50 25.58
C ASP A 941 -4.07 1.84 24.28
N HIS A 942 -4.18 3.08 23.78
CA HIS A 942 -3.55 3.55 22.56
C HIS A 942 -2.30 4.41 22.78
N TYR A 943 -2.05 4.82 24.04
CA TYR A 943 -0.97 5.76 24.36
C TYR A 943 0.41 5.28 23.89
N GLU A 944 0.75 4.02 24.18
CA GLU A 944 2.06 3.48 23.79
C GLU A 944 2.19 3.38 22.25
N VAL A 945 1.15 2.98 21.54
CA VAL A 945 1.15 2.97 20.06
C VAL A 945 1.26 4.41 19.51
N SER A 946 0.52 5.35 20.11
CA SER A 946 0.61 6.78 19.75
C SER A 946 2.02 7.33 19.91
N ARG A 947 2.68 6.99 21.03
CA ARG A 947 4.06 7.38 21.32
C ARG A 947 5.02 6.71 20.33
N ALA A 948 4.91 5.41 20.14
CA ALA A 948 5.75 4.65 19.22
C ALA A 948 5.67 5.17 17.77
N VAL A 949 4.48 5.57 17.31
CA VAL A 949 4.31 6.20 15.99
C VAL A 949 5.06 7.54 15.91
N GLY A 950 4.94 8.40 16.93
CA GLY A 950 5.63 9.70 16.95
C GLY A 950 7.15 9.57 17.08
N GLU A 951 7.62 8.57 17.82
CA GLU A 951 9.06 8.32 18.06
C GLU A 951 9.81 7.77 16.83
N ARG A 952 9.13 7.37 15.78
CA ARG A 952 9.80 6.83 14.59
C ARG A 952 10.65 7.87 13.85
N VAL A 953 10.15 9.08 13.68
CA VAL A 953 10.82 10.17 12.95
C VAL A 953 10.53 11.53 13.59
N LEU A 954 9.27 11.83 13.90
CA LEU A 954 8.82 13.19 14.28
C LEU A 954 9.48 13.69 15.56
N LEU A 955 9.31 12.96 16.64
CA LEU A 955 9.75 13.40 17.96
C LEU A 955 11.29 13.44 18.10
N PRO A 956 12.06 12.48 17.57
CA PRO A 956 13.51 12.57 17.53
C PRO A 956 13.98 13.81 16.76
N ALA A 957 13.50 14.01 15.53
CA ALA A 957 13.90 15.16 14.71
C ALA A 957 13.62 16.52 15.40
N ILE A 958 12.52 16.61 16.15
CA ILE A 958 12.17 17.83 16.89
C ILE A 958 13.06 18.04 18.12
N ARG A 959 13.43 16.97 18.83
CA ARG A 959 14.34 17.07 20.00
C ARG A 959 15.76 17.45 19.60
N GLU A 960 16.23 16.94 18.46
CA GLU A 960 17.56 17.23 17.91
C GLU A 960 17.65 18.62 17.29
N ALA A 961 16.50 19.23 16.94
CA ALA A 961 16.47 20.54 16.33
C ALA A 961 16.93 21.66 17.29
N PRO A 962 17.76 22.62 16.83
CA PRO A 962 18.15 23.80 17.60
C PRO A 962 16.95 24.54 18.21
N PRO A 963 17.09 25.16 19.40
CA PRO A 963 15.97 25.83 20.08
C PRO A 963 15.26 26.91 19.25
N GLU A 964 16.00 27.61 18.40
CA GLU A 964 15.54 28.69 17.53
C GLU A 964 14.79 28.21 16.27
N THR A 965 14.81 26.90 15.98
CA THR A 965 14.14 26.31 14.80
C THR A 965 12.62 26.40 14.95
N TYR A 966 11.95 26.92 13.96
CA TYR A 966 10.50 26.92 13.88
C TYR A 966 9.98 25.50 13.64
N ILE A 967 9.10 25.01 14.51
CA ILE A 967 8.41 23.74 14.30
C ILE A 967 7.03 24.05 13.75
N VAL A 968 6.76 23.67 12.50
CA VAL A 968 5.55 24.05 11.77
C VAL A 968 4.68 22.83 11.49
N THR A 969 3.42 22.89 11.94
CA THR A 969 2.38 21.91 11.55
C THR A 969 0.99 22.51 11.78
N ASN A 970 0.04 22.22 10.89
CA ASN A 970 -1.28 22.85 10.90
C ASN A 970 -2.32 22.07 11.73
N GLY A 971 -2.12 20.76 11.94
CA GLY A 971 -3.11 19.95 12.66
C GLY A 971 -3.01 20.10 14.17
N PHE A 972 -4.16 20.28 14.84
CA PHE A 972 -4.28 20.31 16.30
C PHE A 972 -3.63 19.10 16.98
N SER A 973 -3.94 17.89 16.47
CA SER A 973 -3.39 16.66 17.01
C SER A 973 -1.87 16.62 16.98
N CYS A 974 -1.24 17.07 15.89
CA CYS A 974 0.21 17.12 15.76
C CYS A 974 0.82 18.14 16.73
N ARG A 975 0.20 19.30 16.88
CA ARG A 975 0.61 20.35 17.82
C ARG A 975 0.59 19.83 19.25
N GLU A 976 -0.50 19.16 19.66
CA GLU A 976 -0.63 18.55 20.99
C GLU A 976 0.39 17.43 21.22
N GLN A 977 0.64 16.56 20.26
CA GLN A 977 1.63 15.49 20.38
C GLN A 977 3.03 16.04 20.66
N ILE A 978 3.44 17.03 19.85
CA ILE A 978 4.76 17.66 19.96
C ILE A 978 4.87 18.45 21.27
N ALA A 979 3.89 19.26 21.60
CA ALA A 979 3.90 20.08 22.82
C ALA A 979 3.94 19.22 24.10
N GLN A 980 3.18 18.10 24.12
CA GLN A 980 3.10 17.26 25.32
C GLN A 980 4.32 16.36 25.52
N ILE A 981 4.93 15.85 24.42
CA ILE A 981 6.04 14.88 24.53
C ILE A 981 7.41 15.55 24.33
N ALA A 982 7.56 16.46 23.35
CA ALA A 982 8.84 17.15 23.08
C ALA A 982 8.98 18.50 23.80
N GLY A 983 7.91 19.06 24.38
CA GLY A 983 7.93 20.32 25.10
C GLY A 983 8.27 21.54 24.24
N ARG A 984 8.16 21.46 22.91
CA ARG A 984 8.52 22.51 21.95
C ARG A 984 7.30 23.31 21.52
N ARG A 985 7.49 24.62 21.34
CA ARG A 985 6.48 25.48 20.72
C ARG A 985 6.27 25.05 19.28
N VAL A 986 5.02 24.96 18.87
CA VAL A 986 4.61 24.60 17.52
C VAL A 986 3.84 25.75 16.89
N TRP A 987 4.13 26.05 15.65
CA TRP A 987 3.54 27.13 14.87
C TRP A 987 2.54 26.57 13.86
N HIS A 988 1.38 27.18 13.79
CA HIS A 988 0.50 27.04 12.64
C HIS A 988 0.96 27.98 11.52
N VAL A 989 0.76 27.64 10.24
CA VAL A 989 1.14 28.48 9.11
C VAL A 989 0.58 29.91 9.22
N ALA A 990 -0.67 30.07 9.68
CA ALA A 990 -1.28 31.38 9.90
C ALA A 990 -0.51 32.24 10.89
N GLU A 991 -0.08 31.67 12.02
CA GLU A 991 0.71 32.40 13.05
C GLU A 991 2.09 32.80 12.49
N LEU A 992 2.68 31.95 11.67
CA LEU A 992 3.97 32.21 11.05
C LEU A 992 3.88 33.37 10.04
N LEU A 993 2.82 33.35 9.22
CA LEU A 993 2.55 34.42 8.27
C LEU A 993 2.27 35.76 8.98
N GLU A 994 1.42 35.79 10.02
CA GLU A 994 1.15 36.98 10.81
C GLU A 994 2.45 37.57 11.43
N GLN A 995 3.30 36.69 12.00
CA GLN A 995 4.58 37.11 12.56
C GLN A 995 5.50 37.73 11.50
N GLY A 996 5.52 37.16 10.29
CA GLY A 996 6.29 37.70 9.17
C GLY A 996 5.78 39.07 8.71
N LEU A 997 4.47 39.20 8.58
CA LEU A 997 3.82 40.49 8.25
C LEU A 997 4.15 41.59 9.28
N ALA A 998 4.10 41.26 10.58
CA ALA A 998 4.43 42.21 11.66
C ALA A 998 5.91 42.66 11.67
N ARG A 999 6.80 41.90 11.02
CA ARG A 999 8.23 42.27 10.87
C ARG A 999 8.52 43.05 9.59
N SER A 1000 7.65 42.94 8.60
CA SER A 1000 7.82 43.57 7.28
C SER A 1000 7.14 44.93 7.18
N GLY A 1001 6.18 45.26 8.09
CA GLY A 1001 5.55 46.55 8.28
C GLY A 1001 6.17 47.32 9.43
#